data_cd6b70736b183ca49f7946d34437e3a8
#
_entry.id   cd6b70736b183ca49f7946d34437e3a8
#
_cell.length_a   1.000
_cell.length_b   1.000
_cell.length_c   1.000
_cell.angle_alpha   90.00
_cell.angle_beta   90.00
_cell.angle_gamma   90.00
#
_symmetry.space_group_name_H-M   'P 1'
#
loop_
_entity.id
_entity.type
_entity.pdbx_description
1 polymer ?
#
loop_
_entity_poly.entity_id
_entity_poly.type
_entity_poly.pdbx_seq_one_letter_code
_entity_poly.pdbx_strand_id
1 'polypeptide(L)'
;MKAMQIKTGPFLRSPLTIERIMGDVLLSLMPALVAGLVFFGWRALLIVVLSTLTAVLTEAVMLRSPFTPKGLFGDGSAAVTGLLIGLILPAGTAWWIPVIGSILAIALVKMPFGGIGYNIFNPALGARAILLLAFTSQLVKFTVPFDIVTGATPLMSTRAFSWNLVWGNVGGSIGETSVIAILLGAAYLLHKGHINWRIPVGYVGSAFVLAVIWGLDPWFTITAGGLLFAAVFMATDMVTSPVTPFGELLFGIGCGVLTMVIRQYTPLPEGVTFAILIMNALAPALESLTIPTIFGVGVPQDARFKGVAISAAVLLIVASIFAVMENTGPTVAPVISSGQHLPIAEYLGTDAYETVEQDQVRYYVTRDQEGNPLKAAFVAEQVGFNGPIRFLLVLDQDQRIELVQILEHQEDPGLGELITTAAFLEQFIGLDQDSNFSLGADIEGVTGATVSSRAFTSGVRSALQQFDAVFYPKEEASVGWADGIYTGEADSFGGALALEVSVEGGRIADVTVTKHSDTPGISDPAFAKVPQAIVDANNPRVDAASGATITSNAIMEAAEKALAGAAQAESPAVSTGYAITLTDGTYEGRAQGFGGELVLAVTIEGGKISKIEVVESQETPFIADPAFDTMLPAIVAAQGPV
;
A
#
# COMPACT_ATOMS: atom_id res chain seq x y z
N MET A 1 75.58 -8.84 6.53
CA MET A 1 74.88 -8.18 7.64
C MET A 1 73.42 -8.09 7.27
N LYS A 2 72.53 -8.87 7.92
CA LYS A 2 71.10 -8.67 7.78
C LYS A 2 70.74 -7.34 8.45
N ALA A 3 70.19 -6.40 7.68
CA ALA A 3 69.66 -5.16 8.23
C ALA A 3 68.63 -5.47 9.31
N MET A 4 68.87 -5.01 10.52
CA MET A 4 67.95 -5.12 11.65
C MET A 4 66.75 -4.23 11.35
N GLN A 5 65.68 -4.83 10.94
CA GLN A 5 64.39 -4.10 10.76
C GLN A 5 63.88 -3.73 12.14
N ILE A 6 63.96 -2.46 12.49
CA ILE A 6 63.31 -1.91 13.67
C ILE A 6 61.78 -1.93 13.36
N LYS A 7 61.05 -2.82 14.01
CA LYS A 7 59.57 -2.82 13.93
C LYS A 7 59.05 -1.63 14.71
N THR A 8 58.37 -0.75 14.04
CA THR A 8 57.59 0.34 14.69
C THR A 8 56.46 -0.25 15.50
N GLY A 9 56.24 0.24 16.71
CA GLY A 9 55.10 -0.17 17.53
C GLY A 9 53.73 0.00 16.84
N PRO A 10 52.66 -0.58 17.41
CA PRO A 10 52.57 -1.13 18.76
C PRO A 10 53.07 -2.58 18.85
N PHE A 11 53.82 -2.89 19.88
CA PHE A 11 54.40 -4.23 20.13
C PHE A 11 53.38 -5.19 20.75
N LEU A 12 52.32 -4.66 21.39
CA LEU A 12 51.19 -5.41 21.92
C LEU A 12 50.01 -5.29 20.92
N ARG A 13 49.58 -6.42 20.37
CA ARG A 13 48.41 -6.51 19.50
C ARG A 13 47.35 -7.31 20.21
N SER A 14 46.12 -6.81 20.20
CA SER A 14 44.94 -7.59 20.63
C SER A 14 44.80 -8.83 19.73
N PRO A 15 44.46 -10.00 20.27
CA PRO A 15 44.16 -11.19 19.47
C PRO A 15 42.80 -11.04 18.72
N LEU A 16 42.04 -9.97 18.98
CA LEU A 16 40.76 -9.69 18.32
C LEU A 16 41.02 -9.06 16.96
N THR A 17 40.63 -9.76 15.90
CA THR A 17 40.61 -9.28 14.52
C THR A 17 39.19 -8.90 14.12
N ILE A 18 39.08 -8.04 13.10
CA ILE A 18 37.75 -7.66 12.54
C ILE A 18 37.00 -8.91 12.07
N GLU A 19 37.68 -9.82 11.38
CA GLU A 19 37.12 -11.10 10.92
C GLU A 19 36.50 -11.90 12.08
N ARG A 20 37.16 -11.95 13.24
CA ARG A 20 36.68 -12.67 14.41
C ARG A 20 35.45 -11.99 15.03
N ILE A 21 35.46 -10.66 15.12
CA ILE A 21 34.33 -9.90 15.63
C ILE A 21 33.13 -10.08 14.73
N MET A 22 33.27 -9.93 13.39
CA MET A 22 32.21 -10.13 12.43
C MET A 22 31.67 -11.59 12.44
N GLY A 23 32.58 -12.56 12.62
CA GLY A 23 32.18 -13.97 12.81
C GLY A 23 31.37 -14.19 14.09
N ASP A 24 31.72 -13.57 15.20
CA ASP A 24 30.95 -13.63 16.45
C ASP A 24 29.58 -12.93 16.29
N VAL A 25 29.49 -11.84 15.51
CA VAL A 25 28.20 -11.18 15.18
C VAL A 25 27.32 -12.10 14.32
N LEU A 26 27.88 -12.73 13.27
CA LEU A 26 27.14 -13.72 12.46
C LEU A 26 26.60 -14.85 13.33
N LEU A 27 27.43 -15.38 14.25
CA LEU A 27 27.02 -16.44 15.16
C LEU A 27 25.90 -16.01 16.10
N SER A 28 25.94 -14.77 16.58
CA SER A 28 24.90 -14.20 17.47
C SER A 28 23.55 -13.99 16.77
N LEU A 29 23.53 -13.84 15.46
CA LEU A 29 22.31 -13.73 14.64
C LEU A 29 21.69 -15.10 14.31
N MET A 30 22.43 -16.21 14.50
CA MET A 30 21.94 -17.56 14.18
C MET A 30 20.66 -17.94 14.93
N PRO A 31 20.47 -17.67 16.24
CA PRO A 31 19.22 -17.98 16.92
C PRO A 31 18.00 -17.29 16.27
N ALA A 32 18.14 -16.01 15.90
CA ALA A 32 17.09 -15.25 15.22
C ALA A 32 16.81 -15.82 13.81
N LEU A 33 17.87 -16.18 13.07
CA LEU A 33 17.73 -16.84 11.77
C LEU A 33 17.00 -18.18 11.89
N VAL A 34 17.41 -19.03 12.84
CA VAL A 34 16.76 -20.34 13.05
C VAL A 34 15.29 -20.17 13.41
N ALA A 35 14.95 -19.24 14.30
CA ALA A 35 13.56 -18.94 14.63
C ALA A 35 12.78 -18.49 13.38
N GLY A 36 13.33 -17.56 12.58
CA GLY A 36 12.71 -17.12 11.33
C GLY A 36 12.50 -18.25 10.32
N LEU A 37 13.45 -19.20 10.22
CA LEU A 37 13.31 -20.37 9.34
C LEU A 37 12.23 -21.34 9.84
N VAL A 38 12.09 -21.50 11.14
CA VAL A 38 11.04 -22.36 11.73
C VAL A 38 9.67 -21.79 11.48
N PHE A 39 9.48 -20.46 11.64
CA PHE A 39 8.18 -19.82 11.51
C PHE A 39 7.77 -19.53 10.06
N PHE A 40 8.71 -19.14 9.18
CA PHE A 40 8.43 -18.69 7.83
C PHE A 40 8.95 -19.62 6.73
N GLY A 41 9.62 -20.71 7.10
CA GLY A 41 10.02 -21.78 6.20
C GLY A 41 11.05 -21.36 5.13
N TRP A 42 10.98 -22.03 3.96
CA TRP A 42 11.98 -21.89 2.89
C TRP A 42 12.04 -20.50 2.25
N ARG A 43 10.96 -19.73 2.29
CA ARG A 43 10.94 -18.32 1.77
C ARG A 43 11.88 -17.44 2.56
N ALA A 44 11.89 -17.56 3.88
CA ALA A 44 12.83 -16.85 4.73
C ALA A 44 14.28 -17.22 4.39
N LEU A 45 14.57 -18.51 4.16
CA LEU A 45 15.88 -18.96 3.73
C LEU A 45 16.30 -18.31 2.40
N LEU A 46 15.38 -18.29 1.41
CA LEU A 46 15.65 -17.71 0.11
C LEU A 46 16.02 -16.22 0.23
N ILE A 47 15.24 -15.44 0.99
CA ILE A 47 15.48 -14.00 1.19
C ILE A 47 16.83 -13.76 1.86
N VAL A 48 17.13 -14.49 2.93
CA VAL A 48 18.40 -14.36 3.68
C VAL A 48 19.60 -14.78 2.83
N VAL A 49 19.50 -15.86 2.07
CA VAL A 49 20.57 -16.30 1.18
C VAL A 49 20.81 -15.29 0.06
N LEU A 50 19.75 -14.83 -0.59
CA LEU A 50 19.86 -13.83 -1.67
C LEU A 50 20.48 -12.52 -1.16
N SER A 51 20.00 -12.00 -0.01
CA SER A 51 20.55 -10.76 0.56
C SER A 51 22.02 -10.90 0.92
N THR A 52 22.39 -11.99 1.59
CA THR A 52 23.78 -12.23 2.03
C THR A 52 24.72 -12.42 0.85
N LEU A 53 24.35 -13.26 -0.12
CA LEU A 53 25.18 -13.48 -1.32
C LEU A 53 25.35 -12.21 -2.13
N THR A 54 24.27 -11.47 -2.33
CA THR A 54 24.31 -10.21 -3.10
C THR A 54 25.19 -9.18 -2.41
N ALA A 55 25.10 -9.03 -1.09
CA ALA A 55 25.94 -8.11 -0.34
C ALA A 55 27.43 -8.44 -0.49
N VAL A 56 27.79 -9.72 -0.30
CA VAL A 56 29.16 -10.22 -0.45
C VAL A 56 29.69 -10.03 -1.88
N LEU A 57 28.88 -10.36 -2.89
CA LEU A 57 29.26 -10.18 -4.30
C LEU A 57 29.43 -8.69 -4.65
N THR A 58 28.54 -7.82 -4.19
CA THR A 58 28.61 -6.38 -4.46
C THR A 58 29.89 -5.79 -3.87
N GLU A 59 30.25 -6.14 -2.63
CA GLU A 59 31.48 -5.67 -2.00
C GLU A 59 32.71 -6.19 -2.73
N ALA A 60 32.75 -7.48 -3.07
CA ALA A 60 33.86 -8.09 -3.80
C ALA A 60 34.09 -7.43 -5.17
N VAL A 61 33.02 -7.12 -5.89
CA VAL A 61 33.09 -6.40 -7.19
C VAL A 61 33.64 -4.97 -6.99
N MET A 62 33.14 -4.23 -6.00
CA MET A 62 33.56 -2.85 -5.75
C MET A 62 35.04 -2.77 -5.30
N LEU A 63 35.48 -3.71 -4.47
CA LEU A 63 36.85 -3.82 -4.01
C LEU A 63 37.80 -4.48 -5.03
N ARG A 64 37.23 -4.97 -6.17
CA ARG A 64 37.98 -5.76 -7.17
C ARG A 64 38.73 -6.94 -6.54
N SER A 65 38.13 -7.57 -5.54
CA SER A 65 38.68 -8.69 -4.82
C SER A 65 38.73 -9.95 -5.70
N PRO A 66 39.70 -10.84 -5.54
CA PRO A 66 39.73 -12.10 -6.28
C PRO A 66 38.52 -12.98 -5.87
N PHE A 67 37.93 -13.68 -6.85
CA PHE A 67 36.83 -14.63 -6.63
C PHE A 67 37.32 -15.94 -5.95
N THR A 68 37.94 -15.80 -4.79
CA THR A 68 38.29 -16.90 -3.90
C THR A 68 37.46 -16.77 -2.62
N PRO A 69 37.23 -17.85 -1.87
CA PRO A 69 36.47 -17.76 -0.62
C PRO A 69 36.98 -16.66 0.32
N LYS A 70 38.30 -16.52 0.42
CA LYS A 70 38.93 -15.49 1.23
C LYS A 70 38.76 -14.07 0.68
N GLY A 71 38.76 -13.91 -0.64
CA GLY A 71 38.52 -12.62 -1.30
C GLY A 71 37.06 -12.22 -1.32
N LEU A 72 36.14 -13.21 -1.42
CA LEU A 72 34.68 -12.97 -1.43
C LEU A 72 34.18 -12.57 -0.04
N PHE A 73 34.56 -13.31 1.01
CA PHE A 73 34.09 -13.02 2.37
C PHE A 73 34.83 -11.87 3.04
N GLY A 74 36.04 -11.52 2.55
CA GLY A 74 36.83 -10.41 3.05
C GLY A 74 36.96 -10.41 4.58
N ASP A 75 36.54 -9.31 5.21
CA ASP A 75 36.46 -9.16 6.67
C ASP A 75 35.16 -9.70 7.30
N GLY A 76 34.22 -10.20 6.50
CA GLY A 76 32.93 -10.70 6.92
C GLY A 76 31.83 -9.64 7.10
N SER A 77 32.15 -8.36 7.00
CA SER A 77 31.20 -7.27 7.28
C SER A 77 30.07 -7.18 6.25
N ALA A 78 30.33 -7.50 4.97
CA ALA A 78 29.28 -7.58 3.96
C ALA A 78 28.31 -8.72 4.23
N ALA A 79 28.81 -9.86 4.74
CA ALA A 79 27.94 -10.98 5.11
C ALA A 79 27.02 -10.60 6.30
N VAL A 80 27.55 -9.86 7.30
CA VAL A 80 26.74 -9.32 8.41
C VAL A 80 25.66 -8.37 7.87
N THR A 81 26.03 -7.42 7.01
CA THR A 81 25.08 -6.46 6.41
C THR A 81 23.99 -7.19 5.62
N GLY A 82 24.35 -8.15 4.78
CA GLY A 82 23.40 -8.92 3.99
C GLY A 82 22.47 -9.78 4.86
N LEU A 83 23.00 -10.42 5.91
CA LEU A 83 22.21 -11.19 6.87
C LEU A 83 21.21 -10.29 7.61
N LEU A 84 21.65 -9.12 8.08
CA LEU A 84 20.78 -8.14 8.74
C LEU A 84 19.66 -7.70 7.80
N ILE A 85 19.96 -7.37 6.53
CA ILE A 85 18.93 -7.02 5.54
C ILE A 85 17.92 -8.14 5.40
N GLY A 86 18.37 -9.39 5.22
CA GLY A 86 17.47 -10.54 5.10
C GLY A 86 16.58 -10.71 6.33
N LEU A 87 17.11 -10.50 7.54
CA LEU A 87 16.36 -10.66 8.79
C LEU A 87 15.34 -9.54 9.06
N ILE A 88 15.59 -8.33 8.55
CA ILE A 88 14.63 -7.20 8.72
C ILE A 88 13.58 -7.11 7.62
N LEU A 89 13.63 -7.98 6.62
CA LEU A 89 12.61 -8.05 5.57
C LEU A 89 11.51 -9.06 5.95
N PRO A 90 10.25 -8.80 5.54
CA PRO A 90 9.17 -9.78 5.65
C PRO A 90 9.39 -10.99 4.74
N ALA A 91 8.94 -12.18 5.16
CA ALA A 91 9.05 -13.39 4.35
C ALA A 91 8.15 -13.39 3.09
N GLY A 92 7.12 -12.53 3.05
CA GLY A 92 6.25 -12.30 1.90
C GLY A 92 6.84 -11.40 0.82
N THR A 93 8.00 -10.79 1.05
CA THR A 93 8.66 -9.86 0.13
C THR A 93 9.09 -10.56 -1.17
N ALA A 94 8.99 -9.87 -2.31
CA ALA A 94 9.43 -10.40 -3.60
C ALA A 94 10.95 -10.65 -3.61
N TRP A 95 11.39 -11.72 -4.27
CA TRP A 95 12.78 -12.21 -4.29
C TRP A 95 13.83 -11.17 -4.77
N TRP A 96 13.43 -10.21 -5.57
CA TRP A 96 14.32 -9.15 -6.10
C TRP A 96 14.56 -8.00 -5.12
N ILE A 97 13.69 -7.80 -4.13
CA ILE A 97 13.84 -6.76 -3.10
C ILE A 97 15.09 -6.96 -2.24
N PRO A 98 15.37 -8.16 -1.66
CA PRO A 98 16.61 -8.38 -0.92
C PRO A 98 17.87 -8.17 -1.78
N VAL A 99 17.80 -8.43 -3.09
CA VAL A 99 18.90 -8.16 -4.02
C VAL A 99 19.15 -6.65 -4.15
N ILE A 100 18.11 -5.87 -4.47
CA ILE A 100 18.23 -4.41 -4.56
C ILE A 100 18.67 -3.82 -3.22
N GLY A 101 18.07 -4.23 -2.11
CA GLY A 101 18.43 -3.75 -0.77
C GLY A 101 19.89 -3.99 -0.44
N SER A 102 20.43 -5.16 -0.76
CA SER A 102 21.84 -5.49 -0.49
C SER A 102 22.79 -4.69 -1.38
N ILE A 103 22.45 -4.46 -2.64
CA ILE A 103 23.23 -3.58 -3.52
C ILE A 103 23.25 -2.16 -2.95
N LEU A 104 22.08 -1.61 -2.56
CA LEU A 104 21.98 -0.26 -1.99
C LEU A 104 22.78 -0.14 -0.69
N ALA A 105 22.69 -1.12 0.21
CA ALA A 105 23.41 -1.10 1.48
C ALA A 105 24.93 -1.03 1.27
N ILE A 106 25.45 -1.83 0.36
CA ILE A 106 26.90 -1.89 0.12
C ILE A 106 27.34 -0.75 -0.80
N ALA A 107 26.71 -0.60 -1.98
CA ALA A 107 27.18 0.33 -3.01
C ALA A 107 26.85 1.80 -2.70
N LEU A 108 25.78 2.09 -1.95
CA LEU A 108 25.35 3.47 -1.69
C LEU A 108 25.63 3.90 -0.24
N VAL A 109 25.42 3.03 0.75
CA VAL A 109 25.50 3.44 2.16
C VAL A 109 26.86 3.09 2.78
N LYS A 110 27.56 2.00 2.36
CA LYS A 110 28.82 1.58 2.96
C LYS A 110 30.03 2.06 2.17
N MET A 111 30.14 1.70 0.90
CA MET A 111 31.36 1.86 0.11
C MET A 111 31.73 3.31 -0.26
N PRO A 112 30.78 4.24 -0.55
CA PRO A 112 31.12 5.62 -0.92
C PRO A 112 31.85 6.39 0.18
N PHE A 113 31.64 6.01 1.43
CA PHE A 113 32.30 6.63 2.59
C PHE A 113 33.68 6.03 2.93
N GLY A 114 34.09 4.95 2.26
CA GLY A 114 35.37 4.31 2.46
C GLY A 114 35.31 2.87 2.99
N GLY A 115 34.15 2.28 3.09
CA GLY A 115 33.91 0.91 3.55
C GLY A 115 33.79 0.80 5.08
N ILE A 116 34.21 -0.35 5.63
CA ILE A 116 34.07 -0.61 7.07
C ILE A 116 34.82 0.45 7.90
N GLY A 117 34.16 0.96 8.92
CA GLY A 117 34.74 1.98 9.83
C GLY A 117 34.53 3.43 9.40
N TYR A 118 34.02 3.69 8.19
CA TYR A 118 33.82 5.04 7.66
C TYR A 118 32.35 5.39 7.36
N ASN A 119 31.47 4.42 7.40
CA ASN A 119 30.05 4.65 7.15
C ASN A 119 29.43 5.49 8.27
N ILE A 120 28.65 6.51 7.87
CA ILE A 120 27.95 7.42 8.78
C ILE A 120 26.69 6.74 9.34
N PHE A 121 25.99 6.00 8.48
CA PHE A 121 24.75 5.31 8.79
C PHE A 121 24.96 3.80 8.82
N ASN A 122 24.15 3.10 9.61
CA ASN A 122 24.09 1.64 9.54
C ASN A 122 23.62 1.24 8.12
N PRO A 123 24.43 0.43 7.38
CA PRO A 123 24.16 0.14 5.97
C PRO A 123 22.84 -0.63 5.75
N ALA A 124 22.49 -1.55 6.64
CA ALA A 124 21.26 -2.31 6.52
C ALA A 124 20.01 -1.43 6.72
N LEU A 125 20.05 -0.52 7.70
CA LEU A 125 18.97 0.42 7.96
C LEU A 125 18.85 1.50 6.88
N GLY A 126 19.99 2.00 6.37
CA GLY A 126 19.98 2.94 5.25
C GLY A 126 19.31 2.36 4.00
N ALA A 127 19.65 1.11 3.67
CA ALA A 127 18.99 0.41 2.58
C ALA A 127 17.49 0.16 2.85
N ARG A 128 17.13 -0.26 4.08
CA ARG A 128 15.73 -0.46 4.47
C ARG A 128 14.92 0.83 4.35
N ALA A 129 15.46 1.97 4.76
CA ALA A 129 14.78 3.26 4.62
C ALA A 129 14.48 3.58 3.15
N ILE A 130 15.46 3.38 2.25
CA ILE A 130 15.26 3.59 0.81
C ILE A 130 14.19 2.62 0.26
N LEU A 131 14.28 1.34 0.61
CA LEU A 131 13.30 0.33 0.18
C LEU A 131 11.90 0.65 0.72
N LEU A 132 11.78 1.11 1.97
CA LEU A 132 10.51 1.46 2.58
C LEU A 132 9.84 2.62 1.84
N LEU A 133 10.60 3.62 1.42
CA LEU A 133 10.08 4.76 0.67
C LEU A 133 9.77 4.40 -0.80
N ALA A 134 10.59 3.56 -1.43
CA ALA A 134 10.43 3.23 -2.85
C ALA A 134 9.46 2.07 -3.11
N PHE A 135 9.38 1.09 -2.20
CA PHE A 135 8.64 -0.16 -2.38
C PHE A 135 7.83 -0.53 -1.14
N THR A 136 7.12 0.44 -0.55
CA THR A 136 6.35 0.28 0.70
C THR A 136 5.44 -0.95 0.65
N SER A 137 4.69 -1.13 -0.44
CA SER A 137 3.77 -2.26 -0.63
C SER A 137 4.43 -3.64 -0.57
N GLN A 138 5.74 -3.74 -0.78
CA GLN A 138 6.47 -5.00 -0.67
C GLN A 138 6.98 -5.25 0.76
N LEU A 139 7.26 -4.18 1.52
CA LEU A 139 7.81 -4.28 2.87
C LEU A 139 6.74 -4.46 3.95
N VAL A 140 5.48 -4.20 3.64
CA VAL A 140 4.32 -4.43 4.54
C VAL A 140 3.66 -5.79 4.34
N LYS A 141 4.16 -6.63 3.43
CA LYS A 141 3.66 -8.00 3.22
C LYS A 141 4.17 -8.96 4.29
N PHE A 142 3.69 -8.78 5.49
CA PHE A 142 3.99 -9.69 6.60
C PHE A 142 3.22 -10.99 6.42
N THR A 143 3.88 -12.13 6.63
CA THR A 143 3.25 -13.45 6.57
C THR A 143 2.96 -13.96 7.97
N VAL A 144 1.85 -14.66 8.13
CA VAL A 144 1.52 -15.36 9.37
C VAL A 144 2.46 -16.57 9.51
N PRO A 145 3.02 -16.83 10.71
CA PRO A 145 3.83 -18.02 10.95
C PRO A 145 3.10 -19.30 10.57
N PHE A 146 3.83 -20.24 9.95
CA PHE A 146 3.34 -21.54 9.46
C PHE A 146 2.28 -21.46 8.34
N ASP A 147 1.94 -20.26 7.86
CA ASP A 147 0.99 -20.05 6.78
C ASP A 147 1.59 -19.21 5.65
N ILE A 148 0.98 -19.29 4.46
CA ILE A 148 1.39 -18.54 3.27
C ILE A 148 0.59 -17.21 3.17
N VAL A 149 -0.42 -17.06 4.01
CA VAL A 149 -1.33 -15.91 4.01
C VAL A 149 -0.63 -14.67 4.59
N THR A 150 -0.80 -13.54 3.92
CA THR A 150 -0.37 -12.24 4.45
C THR A 150 -1.30 -11.83 5.60
N GLY A 151 -0.73 -11.35 6.70
CA GLY A 151 -1.47 -10.94 7.89
C GLY A 151 -0.91 -9.65 8.49
N ALA A 152 -1.72 -9.00 9.33
CA ALA A 152 -1.29 -7.83 10.08
C ALA A 152 -0.24 -8.19 11.13
N THR A 153 0.73 -7.30 11.37
CA THR A 153 1.62 -7.43 12.52
C THR A 153 0.88 -7.08 13.82
N PRO A 154 1.37 -7.54 14.99
CA PRO A 154 0.79 -7.16 16.28
C PRO A 154 0.70 -5.64 16.49
N LEU A 155 1.62 -4.85 15.91
CA LEU A 155 1.60 -3.39 15.97
C LEU A 155 0.40 -2.79 15.22
N MET A 156 -0.17 -3.53 14.29
CA MET A 156 -1.30 -3.11 13.44
C MET A 156 -2.65 -3.63 13.95
N SER A 157 -2.67 -4.62 14.84
CA SER A 157 -3.91 -5.27 15.30
C SER A 157 -4.21 -4.98 16.76
N THR A 158 -3.91 -5.90 17.65
CA THR A 158 -4.17 -5.78 19.09
C THR A 158 -2.94 -5.29 19.83
N ARG A 159 -2.93 -4.05 20.30
CA ARG A 159 -1.81 -3.46 21.06
C ARG A 159 -1.73 -3.99 22.51
N ALA A 160 -1.91 -5.30 22.68
CA ALA A 160 -1.85 -5.97 23.99
C ALA A 160 -0.78 -7.06 24.02
N PHE A 161 -0.09 -7.21 25.14
CA PHE A 161 0.93 -8.24 25.33
C PHE A 161 0.34 -9.65 25.19
N SER A 162 1.06 -10.49 24.47
CA SER A 162 0.77 -11.92 24.29
C SER A 162 2.05 -12.73 24.39
N TRP A 163 1.99 -13.91 24.98
CA TRP A 163 3.12 -14.84 25.03
C TRP A 163 3.60 -15.29 23.63
N ASN A 164 2.74 -15.18 22.62
CA ASN A 164 3.12 -15.43 21.23
C ASN A 164 4.23 -14.49 20.74
N LEU A 165 4.28 -13.23 21.24
CA LEU A 165 5.36 -12.28 20.97
C LEU A 165 6.71 -12.78 21.51
N VAL A 166 6.71 -13.44 22.66
CA VAL A 166 7.94 -13.95 23.28
C VAL A 166 8.48 -15.17 22.52
N TRP A 167 7.60 -16.09 22.15
CA TRP A 167 7.97 -17.29 21.39
C TRP A 167 8.26 -16.99 19.92
N GLY A 168 7.55 -16.02 19.32
CA GLY A 168 7.73 -15.62 17.93
C GLY A 168 6.63 -16.08 16.97
N ASN A 169 5.51 -16.62 17.50
CA ASN A 169 4.37 -17.02 16.70
C ASN A 169 3.47 -15.81 16.36
N VAL A 170 4.06 -14.83 15.66
CA VAL A 170 3.40 -13.58 15.27
C VAL A 170 3.90 -13.14 13.90
N GLY A 171 3.05 -12.44 13.14
CA GLY A 171 3.48 -11.84 11.86
C GLY A 171 4.52 -10.74 12.08
N GLY A 172 5.56 -10.72 11.25
CA GLY A 172 6.64 -9.72 11.37
C GLY A 172 7.76 -9.97 10.36
N SER A 173 8.88 -9.24 10.53
CA SER A 173 10.09 -9.49 9.76
C SER A 173 10.78 -10.78 10.25
N ILE A 174 11.54 -11.43 9.38
CA ILE A 174 12.09 -12.78 9.60
C ILE A 174 12.86 -12.91 10.93
N GLY A 175 13.68 -11.91 11.30
CA GLY A 175 14.54 -11.95 12.49
C GLY A 175 13.95 -11.28 13.74
N GLU A 176 12.80 -10.63 13.65
CA GLU A 176 12.25 -9.77 14.70
C GLU A 176 11.18 -10.44 15.57
N THR A 177 10.70 -11.61 15.17
CA THR A 177 9.52 -12.25 15.77
C THR A 177 9.77 -12.87 17.14
N SER A 178 10.91 -13.53 17.37
CA SER A 178 11.18 -14.25 18.63
C SER A 178 12.07 -13.44 19.59
N VAL A 179 11.48 -12.96 20.66
CA VAL A 179 12.21 -12.28 21.75
C VAL A 179 13.29 -13.18 22.36
N ILE A 180 12.99 -14.48 22.56
CA ILE A 180 13.96 -15.43 23.13
C ILE A 180 15.20 -15.56 22.24
N ALA A 181 15.01 -15.68 20.93
CA ALA A 181 16.10 -15.81 19.98
C ALA A 181 16.99 -14.55 19.96
N ILE A 182 16.37 -13.35 20.01
CA ILE A 182 17.09 -12.07 20.09
C ILE A 182 17.90 -11.98 21.39
N LEU A 183 17.31 -12.33 22.53
CA LEU A 183 17.98 -12.28 23.85
C LEU A 183 19.15 -13.28 23.94
N LEU A 184 19.06 -14.45 23.30
CA LEU A 184 20.19 -15.40 23.23
C LEU A 184 21.37 -14.79 22.45
N GLY A 185 21.09 -14.15 21.32
CA GLY A 185 22.13 -13.43 20.57
C GLY A 185 22.73 -12.25 21.33
N ALA A 186 21.88 -11.48 22.04
CA ALA A 186 22.30 -10.39 22.91
C ALA A 186 23.24 -10.88 24.02
N ALA A 187 22.85 -11.95 24.72
CA ALA A 187 23.65 -12.55 25.80
C ALA A 187 25.02 -13.01 25.29
N TYR A 188 25.08 -13.60 24.08
CA TYR A 188 26.35 -14.00 23.46
C TYR A 188 27.25 -12.80 23.18
N LEU A 189 26.75 -11.72 22.57
CA LEU A 189 27.54 -10.52 22.25
C LEU A 189 28.02 -9.78 23.52
N LEU A 190 27.15 -9.69 24.53
CA LEU A 190 27.51 -9.12 25.83
C LEU A 190 28.57 -9.94 26.53
N HIS A 191 28.46 -11.27 26.53
CA HIS A 191 29.47 -12.17 27.12
C HIS A 191 30.85 -12.03 26.41
N LYS A 192 30.84 -11.87 25.10
CA LYS A 192 32.07 -11.63 24.30
C LYS A 192 32.61 -10.21 24.45
N GLY A 193 31.85 -9.28 25.00
CA GLY A 193 32.20 -7.88 25.13
C GLY A 193 32.26 -7.11 23.81
N HIS A 194 31.52 -7.59 22.78
CA HIS A 194 31.45 -6.92 21.47
C HIS A 194 30.42 -5.79 21.47
N ILE A 195 29.43 -5.84 22.35
CA ILE A 195 28.46 -4.76 22.54
C ILE A 195 28.46 -4.30 23.99
N ASN A 196 28.05 -3.04 24.20
CA ASN A 196 27.92 -2.47 25.52
C ASN A 196 26.41 -2.49 25.92
N TRP A 197 26.12 -2.83 27.16
CA TRP A 197 24.75 -2.89 27.69
C TRP A 197 24.03 -1.52 27.72
N ARG A 198 24.78 -0.41 27.68
CA ARG A 198 24.24 0.96 27.81
C ARG A 198 23.27 1.32 26.69
N ILE A 199 23.63 0.98 25.44
CA ILE A 199 22.76 1.29 24.28
C ILE A 199 21.46 0.49 24.34
N PRO A 200 21.45 -0.85 24.45
CA PRO A 200 20.20 -1.62 24.55
C PRO A 200 19.32 -1.23 25.75
N VAL A 201 19.94 -1.02 26.91
CA VAL A 201 19.20 -0.63 28.13
C VAL A 201 18.62 0.78 28.00
N GLY A 202 19.39 1.74 27.45
CA GLY A 202 18.89 3.09 27.17
C GLY A 202 17.72 3.08 26.20
N TYR A 203 17.81 2.29 25.13
CA TYR A 203 16.79 2.19 24.08
C TYR A 203 15.49 1.56 24.61
N VAL A 204 15.59 0.34 25.12
CA VAL A 204 14.43 -0.41 25.63
C VAL A 204 13.84 0.29 26.86
N GLY A 205 14.70 0.81 27.76
CA GLY A 205 14.26 1.49 28.98
C GLY A 205 13.49 2.78 28.71
N SER A 206 13.93 3.63 27.78
CA SER A 206 13.22 4.86 27.42
C SER A 206 11.91 4.57 26.71
N ALA A 207 11.86 3.57 25.84
CA ALA A 207 10.62 3.14 25.19
C ALA A 207 9.61 2.59 26.21
N PHE A 208 10.07 1.79 27.18
CA PHE A 208 9.24 1.28 28.28
C PHE A 208 8.65 2.41 29.14
N VAL A 209 9.50 3.37 29.56
CA VAL A 209 9.07 4.52 30.37
C VAL A 209 8.03 5.37 29.64
N LEU A 210 8.27 5.67 28.35
CA LEU A 210 7.29 6.42 27.56
C LEU A 210 5.99 5.66 27.35
N ALA A 211 6.02 4.35 27.18
CA ALA A 211 4.81 3.54 27.09
C ALA A 211 3.97 3.67 28.38
N VAL A 212 4.62 3.63 29.57
CA VAL A 212 3.94 3.84 30.85
C VAL A 212 3.33 5.26 30.93
N ILE A 213 4.10 6.28 30.55
CA ILE A 213 3.63 7.69 30.59
C ILE A 213 2.43 7.90 29.66
N TRP A 214 2.41 7.28 28.49
CA TRP A 214 1.32 7.40 27.52
C TRP A 214 0.15 6.43 27.76
N GLY A 215 0.20 5.61 28.81
CA GLY A 215 -0.86 4.64 29.13
C GLY A 215 -0.93 3.47 28.15
N LEU A 216 0.14 3.21 27.39
CA LEU A 216 0.25 2.04 26.52
C LEU A 216 0.73 0.82 27.31
N ASP A 217 0.51 -0.39 26.77
CA ASP A 217 1.08 -1.61 27.34
C ASP A 217 2.62 -1.62 27.14
N PRO A 218 3.41 -1.48 28.24
CA PRO A 218 4.87 -1.40 28.13
C PRO A 218 5.50 -2.71 27.64
N TRP A 219 4.94 -3.85 28.06
CA TRP A 219 5.45 -5.16 27.66
C TRP A 219 5.20 -5.43 26.19
N PHE A 220 4.01 -5.07 25.70
CA PHE A 220 3.72 -5.10 24.28
C PHE A 220 4.69 -4.19 23.50
N THR A 221 4.85 -2.96 23.95
CA THR A 221 5.68 -1.93 23.27
C THR A 221 7.11 -2.38 23.03
N ILE A 222 7.75 -3.04 23.99
CA ILE A 222 9.14 -3.50 23.88
C ILE A 222 9.29 -4.83 23.15
N THR A 223 8.26 -5.68 23.14
CA THR A 223 8.32 -7.01 22.53
C THR A 223 7.75 -7.05 21.11
N ALA A 224 6.92 -6.07 20.73
CA ALA A 224 6.33 -6.01 19.40
C ALA A 224 7.21 -5.27 18.40
N GLY A 225 7.32 -5.83 17.17
CA GLY A 225 8.10 -5.29 16.07
C GLY A 225 9.60 -5.33 16.30
N GLY A 226 10.33 -4.58 15.47
CA GLY A 226 11.79 -4.62 15.40
C GLY A 226 12.56 -3.91 16.51
N LEU A 227 11.90 -3.34 17.55
CA LEU A 227 12.57 -2.52 18.57
C LEU A 227 13.70 -3.30 19.29
N LEU A 228 13.40 -4.49 19.79
CA LEU A 228 14.37 -5.28 20.55
C LEU A 228 15.52 -5.78 19.65
N PHE A 229 15.21 -6.25 18.44
CA PHE A 229 16.19 -6.67 17.45
C PHE A 229 17.14 -5.52 17.09
N ALA A 230 16.59 -4.36 16.83
CA ALA A 230 17.37 -3.17 16.47
C ALA A 230 18.19 -2.62 17.63
N ALA A 231 17.67 -2.65 18.86
CA ALA A 231 18.40 -2.24 20.05
C ALA A 231 19.65 -3.08 20.30
N VAL A 232 19.61 -4.38 19.92
CA VAL A 232 20.73 -5.31 20.15
C VAL A 232 21.69 -5.37 18.97
N PHE A 233 21.20 -5.44 17.73
CA PHE A 233 22.04 -5.76 16.56
C PHE A 233 22.31 -4.58 15.63
N MET A 234 21.55 -3.49 15.73
CA MET A 234 21.65 -2.36 14.81
C MET A 234 22.11 -1.06 15.49
N ALA A 235 21.51 -0.73 16.63
CA ALA A 235 21.92 0.46 17.39
C ALA A 235 23.29 0.31 18.05
N THR A 236 23.75 -0.93 18.27
CA THR A 236 25.08 -1.24 18.82
C THR A 236 26.18 -1.38 17.76
N ASP A 237 25.92 -0.98 16.52
CA ASP A 237 26.96 -0.95 15.48
C ASP A 237 28.11 -0.05 15.92
N MET A 238 29.30 -0.64 16.03
CA MET A 238 30.51 0.01 16.58
C MET A 238 30.96 1.23 15.78
N VAL A 239 30.54 1.33 14.50
CA VAL A 239 30.98 2.40 13.59
C VAL A 239 30.05 3.61 13.70
N THR A 240 28.76 3.38 13.88
CA THR A 240 27.71 4.41 13.78
C THR A 240 27.17 4.87 15.13
N SER A 241 27.65 4.28 16.23
CA SER A 241 27.31 4.67 17.61
C SER A 241 28.46 5.42 18.31
N PRO A 242 28.17 6.28 19.31
CA PRO A 242 29.20 6.95 20.12
C PRO A 242 30.07 5.95 20.87
N VAL A 243 31.36 6.33 21.10
CA VAL A 243 32.34 5.49 21.81
C VAL A 243 32.35 5.79 23.33
N THR A 244 31.87 6.97 23.72
CA THR A 244 31.92 7.39 25.14
C THR A 244 30.80 6.71 25.93
N PRO A 245 31.05 6.24 27.18
CA PRO A 245 30.02 5.54 27.97
C PRO A 245 28.72 6.30 28.20
N PHE A 246 28.81 7.62 28.37
CA PHE A 246 27.65 8.48 28.52
C PHE A 246 26.98 8.79 27.19
N GLY A 247 27.75 8.92 26.11
CA GLY A 247 27.25 9.05 24.74
C GLY A 247 26.46 7.82 24.29
N GLU A 248 26.95 6.61 24.61
CA GLU A 248 26.23 5.36 24.33
C GLU A 248 24.83 5.34 25.00
N LEU A 249 24.75 5.77 26.29
CA LEU A 249 23.49 5.81 27.00
C LEU A 249 22.52 6.84 26.40
N LEU A 250 23.00 8.05 26.13
CA LEU A 250 22.19 9.11 25.50
C LEU A 250 21.73 8.71 24.10
N PHE A 251 22.60 8.06 23.33
CA PHE A 251 22.25 7.53 22.02
C PHE A 251 21.12 6.49 22.12
N GLY A 252 21.23 5.54 23.05
CA GLY A 252 20.18 4.56 23.30
C GLY A 252 18.85 5.22 23.70
N ILE A 253 18.87 6.16 24.65
CA ILE A 253 17.68 6.91 25.07
C ILE A 253 17.07 7.65 23.89
N GLY A 254 17.88 8.35 23.09
CA GLY A 254 17.40 9.05 21.90
C GLY A 254 16.74 8.13 20.87
N CYS A 255 17.33 6.95 20.61
CA CYS A 255 16.71 5.95 19.74
C CYS A 255 15.34 5.52 20.26
N GLY A 256 15.19 5.26 21.55
CA GLY A 256 13.93 4.83 22.14
C GLY A 256 12.85 5.92 22.12
N VAL A 257 13.22 7.14 22.48
CA VAL A 257 12.30 8.30 22.42
C VAL A 257 11.81 8.52 20.99
N LEU A 258 12.72 8.60 20.02
CA LEU A 258 12.36 8.81 18.62
C LEU A 258 11.50 7.67 18.06
N THR A 259 11.83 6.42 18.40
CA THR A 259 11.00 5.27 17.98
C THR A 259 9.58 5.40 18.49
N MET A 260 9.40 5.76 19.76
CA MET A 260 8.07 5.92 20.36
C MET A 260 7.31 7.10 19.75
N VAL A 261 7.97 8.23 19.53
CA VAL A 261 7.38 9.40 18.87
C VAL A 261 6.95 9.04 17.45
N ILE A 262 7.80 8.39 16.66
CA ILE A 262 7.46 7.97 15.29
C ILE A 262 6.27 7.00 15.30
N ARG A 263 6.27 5.98 16.18
CA ARG A 263 5.16 5.03 16.31
C ARG A 263 3.82 5.67 16.65
N GLN A 264 3.84 6.75 17.45
CA GLN A 264 2.62 7.39 17.95
C GLN A 264 2.06 8.43 17.00
N TYR A 265 2.93 9.19 16.32
CA TYR A 265 2.53 10.38 15.56
C TYR A 265 2.72 10.22 14.03
N THR A 266 3.16 9.06 13.55
CA THR A 266 3.29 8.82 12.11
C THR A 266 2.60 7.53 11.67
N PRO A 267 2.23 7.41 10.40
CA PRO A 267 1.68 6.17 9.85
C PRO A 267 2.74 5.05 9.71
N LEU A 268 3.95 5.24 10.22
CA LEU A 268 5.04 4.26 10.19
C LEU A 268 5.06 3.42 11.47
N PRO A 269 4.42 2.24 11.51
CA PRO A 269 4.22 1.50 12.76
C PRO A 269 5.53 1.04 13.40
N GLU A 270 6.58 0.86 12.63
CA GLU A 270 7.87 0.38 13.17
C GLU A 270 8.75 1.49 13.75
N GLY A 271 8.86 2.64 13.08
CA GLY A 271 9.62 3.81 13.54
C GLY A 271 11.13 3.62 13.77
N VAL A 272 11.55 2.40 14.02
CA VAL A 272 12.90 2.01 14.47
C VAL A 272 13.98 2.40 13.46
N THR A 273 13.73 2.18 12.17
CA THR A 273 14.69 2.46 11.09
C THR A 273 15.11 3.93 11.08
N PHE A 274 14.14 4.82 11.09
CA PHE A 274 14.39 6.27 11.05
C PHE A 274 14.95 6.79 12.36
N ALA A 275 14.50 6.27 13.50
CA ALA A 275 15.02 6.64 14.81
C ALA A 275 16.54 6.40 14.91
N ILE A 276 17.01 5.22 14.51
CA ILE A 276 18.44 4.91 14.56
C ILE A 276 19.21 5.73 13.53
N LEU A 277 18.71 5.92 12.30
CA LEU A 277 19.38 6.73 11.28
C LEU A 277 19.55 8.20 11.74
N ILE A 278 18.53 8.80 12.34
CA ILE A 278 18.62 10.15 12.92
C ILE A 278 19.68 10.18 14.02
N MET A 279 19.68 9.18 14.91
CA MET A 279 20.65 9.11 15.99
C MET A 279 22.08 8.82 15.48
N ASN A 280 22.25 8.04 14.39
CA ASN A 280 23.55 7.88 13.74
C ASN A 280 24.10 9.24 13.24
N ALA A 281 23.25 10.07 12.63
CA ALA A 281 23.65 11.43 12.23
C ALA A 281 24.05 12.31 13.42
N LEU A 282 23.43 12.09 14.58
CA LEU A 282 23.74 12.82 15.83
C LEU A 282 24.92 12.22 16.61
N ALA A 283 25.38 11.01 16.32
CA ALA A 283 26.45 10.34 17.07
C ALA A 283 27.72 11.18 17.24
N PRO A 284 28.25 11.87 16.20
CA PRO A 284 29.44 12.74 16.38
C PRO A 284 29.19 13.91 17.32
N ALA A 285 27.97 14.47 17.31
CA ALA A 285 27.60 15.56 18.24
C ALA A 285 27.51 15.06 19.69
N LEU A 286 26.87 13.90 19.90
CA LEU A 286 26.79 13.24 21.22
C LEU A 286 28.17 12.89 21.75
N GLU A 287 29.08 12.42 20.91
CA GLU A 287 30.44 12.11 21.29
C GLU A 287 31.17 13.37 21.73
N SER A 288 31.07 14.47 20.97
CA SER A 288 31.68 15.75 21.32
C SER A 288 31.19 16.33 22.66
N LEU A 289 29.93 16.09 23.00
CA LEU A 289 29.31 16.48 24.26
C LEU A 289 29.81 15.67 25.46
N THR A 290 30.15 14.40 25.22
CA THR A 290 30.42 13.41 26.27
C THR A 290 31.89 13.04 26.41
N ILE A 291 32.79 13.68 25.67
CA ILE A 291 34.26 13.49 25.82
C ILE A 291 34.67 13.80 27.25
N PRO A 292 35.32 12.85 27.98
CA PRO A 292 35.77 13.10 29.32
C PRO A 292 36.90 14.13 29.33
N THR A 293 36.94 14.98 30.37
CA THR A 293 38.03 15.92 30.57
C THR A 293 39.31 15.15 30.96
N ILE A 294 40.38 15.36 30.20
CA ILE A 294 41.72 14.80 30.50
C ILE A 294 42.46 15.82 31.35
N PHE A 295 43.11 15.37 32.41
CA PHE A 295 43.92 16.25 33.28
C PHE A 295 44.98 17.03 32.47
N GLY A 296 44.97 18.34 32.60
CA GLY A 296 45.88 19.25 31.90
C GLY A 296 45.47 19.66 30.48
N VAL A 297 44.43 19.08 29.91
CA VAL A 297 43.87 19.47 28.60
C VAL A 297 42.42 19.93 28.80
N GLY A 298 42.20 21.23 28.71
CA GLY A 298 40.83 21.78 28.73
C GLY A 298 40.07 21.36 27.46
N VAL A 299 38.87 20.78 27.60
CA VAL A 299 38.00 20.56 26.44
C VAL A 299 37.61 21.93 25.92
N PRO A 300 37.78 22.24 24.63
CA PRO A 300 37.33 23.52 24.06
C PRO A 300 35.86 23.73 24.34
N GLN A 301 35.48 24.79 25.04
CA GLN A 301 34.07 25.12 25.33
C GLN A 301 33.26 25.22 24.04
N ASP A 302 33.92 25.70 22.97
CA ASP A 302 33.30 25.83 21.63
C ASP A 302 32.85 24.47 21.05
N ALA A 303 33.58 23.38 21.29
CA ALA A 303 33.22 22.06 20.79
C ALA A 303 31.96 21.51 21.48
N ARG A 304 31.85 21.72 22.80
CA ARG A 304 30.66 21.34 23.58
C ARG A 304 29.48 22.18 23.17
N PHE A 305 29.64 23.50 23.04
CA PHE A 305 28.56 24.39 22.62
C PHE A 305 28.06 24.07 21.22
N LYS A 306 28.95 23.82 20.26
CA LYS A 306 28.59 23.39 18.90
C LYS A 306 27.84 22.06 18.90
N GLY A 307 28.28 21.07 19.67
CA GLY A 307 27.61 19.77 19.81
C GLY A 307 26.18 19.93 20.38
N VAL A 308 26.02 20.71 21.45
CA VAL A 308 24.69 21.03 22.04
C VAL A 308 23.81 21.74 21.01
N ALA A 309 24.34 22.74 20.32
CA ALA A 309 23.59 23.53 19.35
C ALA A 309 23.12 22.67 18.16
N ILE A 310 23.97 21.79 17.63
CA ILE A 310 23.62 20.89 16.54
C ILE A 310 22.55 19.89 17.00
N SER A 311 22.72 19.27 18.18
CA SER A 311 21.75 18.31 18.72
C SER A 311 20.40 18.97 18.97
N ALA A 312 20.38 20.17 19.55
CA ALA A 312 19.18 20.94 19.77
C ALA A 312 18.50 21.36 18.46
N ALA A 313 19.28 21.79 17.45
CA ALA A 313 18.75 22.16 16.14
C ALA A 313 18.09 20.95 15.43
N VAL A 314 18.72 19.79 15.44
CA VAL A 314 18.14 18.57 14.84
C VAL A 314 16.89 18.14 15.59
N LEU A 315 16.88 18.15 16.91
CA LEU A 315 15.70 17.83 17.71
C LEU A 315 14.55 18.83 17.46
N LEU A 316 14.87 20.13 17.34
CA LEU A 316 13.88 21.15 16.98
C LEU A 316 13.31 20.96 15.57
N ILE A 317 14.15 20.60 14.59
CA ILE A 317 13.70 20.30 13.22
C ILE A 317 12.77 19.07 13.24
N VAL A 318 13.18 18.01 13.93
CA VAL A 318 12.36 16.80 14.06
C VAL A 318 11.04 17.11 14.78
N ALA A 319 11.07 17.84 15.90
CA ALA A 319 9.88 18.24 16.62
C ALA A 319 8.97 19.15 15.78
N SER A 320 9.54 20.05 14.97
CA SER A 320 8.77 20.92 14.07
C SER A 320 8.10 20.11 12.95
N ILE A 321 8.79 19.12 12.38
CA ILE A 321 8.21 18.20 11.38
C ILE A 321 7.02 17.46 12.00
N PHE A 322 7.16 16.92 13.22
CA PHE A 322 6.07 16.22 13.90
C PHE A 322 4.91 17.16 14.25
N ALA A 323 5.18 18.38 14.72
CA ALA A 323 4.13 19.36 15.02
C ALA A 323 3.35 19.77 13.75
N VAL A 324 4.02 19.89 12.61
CA VAL A 324 3.36 20.13 11.32
C VAL A 324 2.53 18.91 10.91
N MET A 325 3.05 17.69 11.05
CA MET A 325 2.33 16.46 10.73
C MET A 325 1.10 16.27 11.62
N GLU A 326 1.17 16.60 12.91
CA GLU A 326 0.03 16.57 13.82
C GLU A 326 -1.09 17.54 13.42
N ASN A 327 -0.72 18.73 12.92
CA ASN A 327 -1.68 19.75 12.47
C ASN A 327 -2.18 19.53 11.03
N THR A 328 -1.46 18.74 10.21
CA THR A 328 -1.81 18.44 8.81
C THR A 328 -2.12 16.96 8.57
N GLY A 329 -1.97 16.13 9.61
CA GLY A 329 -2.29 14.72 9.53
C GLY A 329 -3.78 14.51 9.26
N PRO A 330 -4.14 13.58 8.37
CA PRO A 330 -5.53 13.27 8.11
C PRO A 330 -6.19 12.78 9.41
N THR A 331 -7.29 13.42 9.78
CA THR A 331 -8.11 12.99 10.93
C THR A 331 -8.74 11.64 10.55
N VAL A 332 -8.24 10.55 11.11
CA VAL A 332 -8.83 9.22 10.92
C VAL A 332 -10.17 9.22 11.63
N ALA A 333 -11.26 9.01 10.89
CA ALA A 333 -12.58 8.85 11.48
C ALA A 333 -12.57 7.59 12.38
N PRO A 334 -13.23 7.61 13.55
CA PRO A 334 -13.27 6.46 14.44
C PRO A 334 -13.93 5.28 13.73
N VAL A 335 -13.18 4.20 13.51
CA VAL A 335 -13.70 2.93 12.99
C VAL A 335 -14.46 2.24 14.12
N ILE A 336 -15.74 1.99 13.91
CA ILE A 336 -16.58 1.27 14.87
C ILE A 336 -16.29 -0.22 14.71
N SER A 337 -15.65 -0.84 15.73
CA SER A 337 -15.30 -2.27 15.68
C SER A 337 -16.53 -3.17 15.65
N SER A 338 -16.41 -4.28 14.90
CA SER A 338 -17.43 -5.34 14.82
C SER A 338 -17.80 -5.85 16.22
N GLY A 339 -19.03 -5.58 16.65
CA GLY A 339 -19.56 -5.96 17.96
C GLY A 339 -20.22 -4.82 18.75
N GLN A 340 -20.06 -3.57 18.34
CA GLN A 340 -20.85 -2.47 18.88
C GLN A 340 -22.22 -2.41 18.18
N HIS A 341 -23.28 -2.27 18.95
CA HIS A 341 -24.60 -1.95 18.41
C HIS A 341 -24.50 -0.59 17.69
N LEU A 342 -24.70 -0.60 16.37
CA LEU A 342 -24.80 0.64 15.60
C LEU A 342 -25.98 1.45 16.15
N PRO A 343 -25.79 2.71 16.54
CA PRO A 343 -26.87 3.55 17.04
C PRO A 343 -27.75 4.05 15.87
N ILE A 344 -28.45 3.12 15.21
CA ILE A 344 -29.25 3.39 14.00
C ILE A 344 -30.29 4.50 14.25
N ALA A 345 -30.90 4.52 15.43
CA ALA A 345 -31.84 5.56 15.84
C ALA A 345 -31.21 6.97 15.82
N GLU A 346 -29.93 7.09 16.21
CA GLU A 346 -29.18 8.36 16.17
C GLU A 346 -28.93 8.83 14.73
N TYR A 347 -28.56 7.91 13.85
CA TYR A 347 -28.32 8.22 12.44
C TYR A 347 -29.61 8.58 11.68
N LEU A 348 -30.71 7.90 11.99
CA LEU A 348 -32.01 8.18 11.38
C LEU A 348 -32.76 9.35 12.07
N GLY A 349 -32.30 9.78 13.26
CA GLY A 349 -32.93 10.84 14.06
C GLY A 349 -34.25 10.44 14.70
N THR A 350 -34.58 9.14 14.74
CA THR A 350 -35.83 8.60 15.32
C THR A 350 -35.66 7.13 15.69
N ASP A 351 -36.40 6.70 16.75
CA ASP A 351 -36.49 5.29 17.13
C ASP A 351 -37.56 4.52 16.30
N ALA A 352 -38.36 5.24 15.50
CA ALA A 352 -39.41 4.65 14.66
C ALA A 352 -38.87 4.41 13.25
N TYR A 353 -38.24 3.29 13.01
CA TYR A 353 -37.79 2.82 11.71
C TYR A 353 -38.24 1.39 11.43
N GLU A 354 -38.39 1.07 10.16
CA GLU A 354 -38.67 -0.28 9.66
C GLU A 354 -37.33 -0.96 9.27
N THR A 355 -37.23 -2.26 9.51
CA THR A 355 -36.11 -3.07 9.05
C THR A 355 -36.55 -3.92 7.86
N VAL A 356 -35.92 -3.70 6.72
CA VAL A 356 -36.12 -4.48 5.49
C VAL A 356 -34.85 -5.31 5.24
N GLU A 357 -34.98 -6.61 5.05
CA GLU A 357 -33.89 -7.52 4.76
C GLU A 357 -34.06 -8.07 3.34
N GLN A 358 -33.14 -7.73 2.46
CA GLN A 358 -33.13 -8.19 1.06
C GLN A 358 -31.70 -8.41 0.58
N ASP A 359 -31.45 -9.49 -0.16
CA ASP A 359 -30.15 -9.86 -0.71
C ASP A 359 -29.00 -9.88 0.31
N GLN A 360 -29.30 -10.36 1.52
CA GLN A 360 -28.38 -10.40 2.68
C GLN A 360 -27.98 -9.01 3.23
N VAL A 361 -28.54 -7.93 2.71
CA VAL A 361 -28.36 -6.58 3.23
C VAL A 361 -29.57 -6.21 4.11
N ARG A 362 -29.27 -5.60 5.24
CA ARG A 362 -30.28 -5.12 6.17
C ARG A 362 -30.37 -3.60 6.07
N TYR A 363 -31.53 -3.12 5.61
CA TYR A 363 -31.87 -1.71 5.48
C TYR A 363 -32.71 -1.27 6.66
N TYR A 364 -32.39 -0.15 7.26
CA TYR A 364 -33.16 0.54 8.30
C TYR A 364 -33.75 1.80 7.67
N VAL A 365 -35.06 1.87 7.54
CA VAL A 365 -35.73 2.90 6.74
C VAL A 365 -36.82 3.60 7.55
N THR A 366 -36.83 4.92 7.51
CA THR A 366 -37.98 5.72 7.95
C THR A 366 -38.83 6.05 6.74
N ARG A 367 -40.16 6.02 6.89
CA ARG A 367 -41.10 6.29 5.78
C ARG A 367 -41.96 7.53 6.05
N ASP A 368 -42.38 8.19 4.99
CA ASP A 368 -43.36 9.25 5.05
C ASP A 368 -44.80 8.68 5.19
N GLN A 369 -45.81 9.57 5.21
CA GLN A 369 -47.22 9.17 5.30
C GLN A 369 -47.73 8.46 4.03
N GLU A 370 -47.02 8.58 2.92
CA GLU A 370 -47.33 7.96 1.62
C GLU A 370 -46.58 6.63 1.45
N GLY A 371 -45.71 6.26 2.37
CA GLY A 371 -44.97 5.00 2.38
C GLY A 371 -43.60 5.07 1.68
N ASN A 372 -43.15 6.24 1.21
CA ASN A 372 -41.85 6.40 0.58
C ASN A 372 -40.74 6.48 1.62
N PRO A 373 -39.52 5.99 1.32
CA PRO A 373 -38.38 6.14 2.20
C PRO A 373 -38.01 7.62 2.41
N LEU A 374 -37.92 8.05 3.68
CA LEU A 374 -37.59 9.40 4.08
C LEU A 374 -36.09 9.50 4.41
N LYS A 375 -35.57 8.52 5.14
CA LYS A 375 -34.17 8.31 5.41
C LYS A 375 -33.90 6.81 5.46
N ALA A 376 -32.70 6.43 5.05
CA ALA A 376 -32.27 5.04 5.11
C ALA A 376 -30.85 4.93 5.67
N ALA A 377 -30.59 3.88 6.46
CA ALA A 377 -29.27 3.52 6.91
C ALA A 377 -29.04 2.03 6.63
N PHE A 378 -27.90 1.67 6.07
CA PHE A 378 -27.54 0.28 5.82
C PHE A 378 -26.04 0.07 5.74
N VAL A 379 -25.60 -1.18 5.96
CA VAL A 379 -24.21 -1.57 5.90
C VAL A 379 -23.96 -2.32 4.60
N ALA A 380 -22.97 -1.86 3.86
CA ALA A 380 -22.49 -2.51 2.65
C ALA A 380 -21.05 -3.01 2.82
N GLU A 381 -20.65 -3.93 1.96
CA GLU A 381 -19.31 -4.51 1.95
C GLU A 381 -18.76 -4.53 0.53
N GLN A 382 -17.49 -4.16 0.38
CA GLN A 382 -16.75 -4.21 -0.88
C GLN A 382 -15.36 -4.77 -0.65
N VAL A 383 -14.89 -5.63 -1.55
CA VAL A 383 -13.52 -6.13 -1.49
C VAL A 383 -12.56 -5.02 -1.90
N GLY A 384 -11.68 -4.63 -0.98
CA GLY A 384 -10.62 -3.65 -1.19
C GLY A 384 -9.33 -4.26 -1.74
N PHE A 385 -8.18 -3.68 -1.38
CA PHE A 385 -6.88 -4.19 -1.82
C PHE A 385 -6.45 -5.44 -1.01
N ASN A 386 -6.57 -5.39 0.31
CA ASN A 386 -6.15 -6.47 1.22
C ASN A 386 -7.30 -7.30 1.79
N GLY A 387 -8.54 -6.88 1.61
CA GLY A 387 -9.68 -7.60 2.14
C GLY A 387 -10.97 -6.78 2.10
N PRO A 388 -12.03 -7.25 2.77
CA PRO A 388 -13.31 -6.57 2.78
C PRO A 388 -13.24 -5.24 3.51
N ILE A 389 -13.91 -4.23 2.93
CA ILE A 389 -14.18 -2.92 3.51
C ILE A 389 -15.67 -2.88 3.79
N ARG A 390 -16.07 -2.87 5.06
CA ARG A 390 -17.47 -2.72 5.49
C ARG A 390 -17.72 -1.27 5.86
N PHE A 391 -18.79 -0.71 5.37
CA PHE A 391 -19.12 0.69 5.59
C PHE A 391 -20.62 0.89 5.77
N LEU A 392 -20.97 1.91 6.56
CA LEU A 392 -22.31 2.39 6.77
C LEU A 392 -22.59 3.52 5.78
N LEU A 393 -23.75 3.46 5.13
CA LEU A 393 -24.32 4.55 4.38
C LEU A 393 -25.60 5.02 5.07
N VAL A 394 -25.77 6.34 5.14
CA VAL A 394 -27.02 6.99 5.56
C VAL A 394 -27.44 7.90 4.42
N LEU A 395 -28.66 7.72 3.94
CA LEU A 395 -29.26 8.49 2.86
C LEU A 395 -30.35 9.41 3.39
N ASP A 396 -30.44 10.61 2.85
CA ASP A 396 -31.50 11.57 3.12
C ASP A 396 -32.77 11.29 2.28
N GLN A 397 -33.78 12.16 2.41
CA GLN A 397 -35.05 12.05 1.70
C GLN A 397 -34.93 12.18 0.17
N ASP A 398 -33.84 12.80 -0.31
CA ASP A 398 -33.58 12.95 -1.75
C ASP A 398 -32.61 11.85 -2.25
N GLN A 399 -32.42 10.78 -1.47
CA GLN A 399 -31.53 9.64 -1.74
C GLN A 399 -30.04 10.02 -1.86
N ARG A 400 -29.65 11.16 -1.31
CA ARG A 400 -28.26 11.60 -1.28
C ARG A 400 -27.56 11.07 -0.03
N ILE A 401 -26.28 10.82 -0.16
CA ILE A 401 -25.47 10.39 0.97
C ILE A 401 -25.40 11.53 2.00
N GLU A 402 -26.01 11.34 3.17
CA GLU A 402 -25.89 12.23 4.33
C GLU A 402 -24.67 11.89 5.16
N LEU A 403 -24.35 10.58 5.28
CA LEU A 403 -23.19 10.08 6.00
C LEU A 403 -22.65 8.83 5.33
N VAL A 404 -21.32 8.76 5.25
CA VAL A 404 -20.60 7.52 4.96
C VAL A 404 -19.53 7.29 6.01
N GLN A 405 -19.48 6.07 6.56
CA GLN A 405 -18.51 5.72 7.60
C GLN A 405 -18.00 4.30 7.40
N ILE A 406 -16.68 4.13 7.41
CA ILE A 406 -16.07 2.80 7.38
C ILE A 406 -16.18 2.19 8.78
N LEU A 407 -16.76 0.99 8.86
CA LEU A 407 -16.95 0.23 10.09
C LEU A 407 -15.79 -0.73 10.35
N GLU A 408 -15.33 -1.39 9.28
CA GLU A 408 -14.29 -2.40 9.35
C GLU A 408 -13.54 -2.47 8.01
N HIS A 409 -12.23 -2.64 8.04
CA HIS A 409 -11.42 -2.86 6.85
C HIS A 409 -10.17 -3.68 7.18
N GLN A 410 -9.59 -4.29 6.16
CA GLN A 410 -8.32 -5.02 6.24
C GLN A 410 -7.23 -4.36 5.38
N GLU A 411 -7.42 -3.10 5.04
CA GLU A 411 -6.48 -2.33 4.23
C GLU A 411 -5.17 -2.05 4.97
N ASP A 412 -4.09 -1.86 4.19
CA ASP A 412 -2.75 -1.61 4.73
C ASP A 412 -2.69 -0.32 5.56
N PRO A 413 -2.21 -0.38 6.81
CA PRO A 413 -2.02 0.79 7.65
C PRO A 413 -1.10 1.82 7.02
N GLY A 414 -1.50 3.09 7.12
CA GLY A 414 -0.76 4.22 6.57
C GLY A 414 -0.78 4.34 5.04
N LEU A 415 -1.48 3.43 4.34
CA LEU A 415 -1.71 3.47 2.90
C LEU A 415 -3.20 3.30 2.61
N GLY A 416 -3.68 2.07 2.45
CA GLY A 416 -5.08 1.76 2.20
C GLY A 416 -6.02 2.26 3.30
N GLU A 417 -5.59 2.25 4.55
CA GLU A 417 -6.30 2.82 5.71
C GLU A 417 -6.66 4.31 5.54
N LEU A 418 -5.92 5.06 4.74
CA LEU A 418 -6.19 6.49 4.51
C LEU A 418 -7.55 6.77 3.85
N ILE A 419 -8.22 5.76 3.31
CA ILE A 419 -9.63 5.86 2.88
C ILE A 419 -10.59 6.17 4.05
N THR A 420 -10.18 5.91 5.31
CA THR A 420 -10.98 6.21 6.51
C THR A 420 -10.92 7.67 6.93
N THR A 421 -10.09 8.49 6.26
CA THR A 421 -9.92 9.89 6.60
C THR A 421 -11.17 10.70 6.30
N ALA A 422 -11.49 11.67 7.17
CA ALA A 422 -12.63 12.57 6.96
C ALA A 422 -12.55 13.27 5.60
N ALA A 423 -11.36 13.74 5.20
CA ALA A 423 -11.15 14.42 3.92
C ALA A 423 -11.48 13.53 2.69
N PHE A 424 -11.34 12.21 2.79
CA PHE A 424 -11.75 11.30 1.73
C PHE A 424 -13.25 10.99 1.80
N LEU A 425 -13.79 10.70 2.99
CA LEU A 425 -15.18 10.32 3.18
C LEU A 425 -16.17 11.47 2.93
N GLU A 426 -15.80 12.69 3.31
CA GLU A 426 -16.63 13.88 3.10
C GLU A 426 -16.90 14.18 1.62
N GLN A 427 -16.08 13.70 0.69
CA GLN A 427 -16.29 13.87 -0.74
C GLN A 427 -17.52 13.10 -1.26
N PHE A 428 -17.99 12.11 -0.53
CA PHE A 428 -19.17 11.34 -0.89
C PHE A 428 -20.48 11.97 -0.42
N ILE A 429 -20.42 12.93 0.52
CA ILE A 429 -21.61 13.58 1.06
C ILE A 429 -22.30 14.41 -0.01
N GLY A 430 -23.62 14.23 -0.17
CA GLY A 430 -24.44 14.90 -1.16
C GLY A 430 -24.45 14.23 -2.54
N LEU A 431 -23.65 13.17 -2.76
CA LEU A 431 -23.71 12.37 -3.97
C LEU A 431 -24.93 11.45 -3.93
N ASP A 432 -25.45 11.13 -5.11
CA ASP A 432 -26.60 10.25 -5.35
C ASP A 432 -26.23 9.18 -6.39
N GLN A 433 -27.18 8.32 -6.75
CA GLN A 433 -26.97 7.26 -7.73
C GLN A 433 -26.59 7.74 -9.15
N ASP A 434 -27.04 8.96 -9.52
CA ASP A 434 -26.79 9.54 -10.84
C ASP A 434 -25.44 10.27 -10.91
N SER A 435 -24.76 10.41 -9.78
CA SER A 435 -23.44 11.00 -9.68
C SER A 435 -22.38 10.12 -10.34
N ASN A 436 -21.39 10.77 -10.97
CA ASN A 436 -20.33 10.05 -11.68
C ASN A 436 -19.20 9.66 -10.76
N PHE A 437 -19.30 8.58 -10.00
CA PHE A 437 -18.27 8.07 -9.06
C PHE A 437 -16.91 7.78 -9.73
N SER A 438 -16.25 8.81 -10.23
CA SER A 438 -15.00 8.71 -10.98
C SER A 438 -13.82 9.29 -10.19
N LEU A 439 -12.79 8.48 -9.94
CA LEU A 439 -11.56 8.97 -9.33
C LEU A 439 -10.81 9.90 -10.28
N GLY A 440 -10.46 11.07 -9.76
CA GLY A 440 -9.77 12.12 -10.51
C GLY A 440 -10.70 13.13 -11.18
N ALA A 441 -12.03 12.91 -11.15
CA ALA A 441 -13.02 13.88 -11.58
C ALA A 441 -13.86 14.38 -10.38
N ASP A 442 -14.76 13.53 -9.88
CA ASP A 442 -15.66 13.92 -8.77
C ASP A 442 -15.08 13.57 -7.40
N ILE A 443 -14.19 12.57 -7.33
CA ILE A 443 -13.59 12.07 -6.09
C ILE A 443 -12.08 12.07 -6.25
N GLU A 444 -11.38 12.80 -5.39
CA GLU A 444 -9.92 12.74 -5.32
C GLU A 444 -9.48 11.46 -4.61
N GLY A 445 -8.76 10.61 -5.34
CA GLY A 445 -8.17 9.39 -4.76
C GLY A 445 -7.06 9.72 -3.78
N VAL A 446 -6.94 8.91 -2.73
CA VAL A 446 -5.88 9.08 -1.73
C VAL A 446 -4.54 8.63 -2.33
N THR A 447 -3.53 9.49 -2.27
CA THR A 447 -2.18 9.18 -2.75
C THR A 447 -1.60 7.99 -1.97
N GLY A 448 -1.18 6.95 -2.69
CA GLY A 448 -0.70 5.70 -2.10
C GLY A 448 -1.79 4.67 -1.80
N ALA A 449 -3.08 5.05 -1.83
CA ALA A 449 -4.23 4.19 -1.61
C ALA A 449 -5.18 4.13 -2.83
N THR A 450 -4.67 4.31 -4.04
CA THR A 450 -5.49 4.42 -5.27
C THR A 450 -6.37 3.19 -5.50
N VAL A 451 -5.87 1.98 -5.19
CA VAL A 451 -6.64 0.74 -5.35
C VAL A 451 -7.78 0.68 -4.33
N SER A 452 -7.49 0.96 -3.05
CA SER A 452 -8.48 0.99 -1.97
C SER A 452 -9.52 2.11 -2.18
N SER A 453 -9.08 3.30 -2.64
CA SER A 453 -9.96 4.41 -3.00
C SER A 453 -10.91 4.03 -4.13
N ARG A 454 -10.40 3.37 -5.18
CA ARG A 454 -11.23 2.90 -6.31
C ARG A 454 -12.23 1.83 -5.87
N ALA A 455 -11.78 0.86 -5.09
CA ALA A 455 -12.64 -0.20 -4.56
C ALA A 455 -13.76 0.38 -3.70
N PHE A 456 -13.42 1.26 -2.76
CA PHE A 456 -14.40 1.92 -1.89
C PHE A 456 -15.40 2.75 -2.70
N THR A 457 -14.94 3.58 -3.64
CA THR A 457 -15.80 4.39 -4.52
C THR A 457 -16.75 3.52 -5.34
N SER A 458 -16.25 2.41 -5.90
CA SER A 458 -17.07 1.42 -6.61
C SER A 458 -18.09 0.75 -5.67
N GLY A 459 -17.68 0.43 -4.44
CA GLY A 459 -18.54 -0.16 -3.42
C GLY A 459 -19.70 0.77 -3.02
N VAL A 460 -19.43 2.05 -2.80
CA VAL A 460 -20.46 3.06 -2.50
C VAL A 460 -21.45 3.18 -3.66
N ARG A 461 -20.97 3.27 -4.90
CA ARG A 461 -21.81 3.31 -6.09
C ARG A 461 -22.72 2.07 -6.19
N SER A 462 -22.15 0.87 -6.04
CA SER A 462 -22.90 -0.39 -6.10
C SER A 462 -23.96 -0.47 -4.99
N ALA A 463 -23.64 0.00 -3.79
CA ALA A 463 -24.56 0.02 -2.66
C ALA A 463 -25.74 0.96 -2.89
N LEU A 464 -25.53 2.14 -3.50
CA LEU A 464 -26.60 3.04 -3.90
C LEU A 464 -27.49 2.42 -4.98
N GLN A 465 -26.91 1.80 -6.00
CA GLN A 465 -27.66 1.12 -7.06
C GLN A 465 -28.51 -0.04 -6.50
N GLN A 466 -27.97 -0.79 -5.53
CA GLN A 466 -28.70 -1.87 -4.87
C GLN A 466 -29.87 -1.32 -4.03
N PHE A 467 -29.65 -0.22 -3.30
CA PHE A 467 -30.71 0.46 -2.57
C PHE A 467 -31.84 0.92 -3.51
N ASP A 468 -31.49 1.56 -4.62
CA ASP A 468 -32.43 2.03 -5.62
C ASP A 468 -33.25 0.88 -6.22
N ALA A 469 -32.63 -0.23 -6.56
CA ALA A 469 -33.29 -1.42 -7.07
C ALA A 469 -34.30 -2.03 -6.07
N VAL A 470 -34.03 -1.90 -4.76
CA VAL A 470 -34.91 -2.42 -3.70
C VAL A 470 -36.08 -1.51 -3.42
N PHE A 471 -35.86 -0.20 -3.32
CA PHE A 471 -36.89 0.75 -2.85
C PHE A 471 -37.56 1.53 -3.95
N TYR A 472 -36.91 1.64 -5.10
CA TYR A 472 -37.41 2.34 -6.30
C TYR A 472 -37.23 1.43 -7.53
N PRO A 473 -37.81 0.22 -7.54
CA PRO A 473 -37.67 -0.64 -8.69
C PRO A 473 -38.17 0.14 -9.90
N LYS A 474 -37.25 0.58 -10.75
CA LYS A 474 -37.64 1.06 -12.08
C LYS A 474 -38.40 -0.10 -12.69
N GLU A 475 -39.66 0.07 -13.03
CA GLU A 475 -40.33 -0.86 -13.93
C GLU A 475 -39.39 -0.97 -15.12
N GLU A 476 -38.69 -2.11 -15.22
CA GLU A 476 -37.84 -2.41 -16.38
C GLU A 476 -38.80 -2.25 -17.56
N ALA A 477 -38.62 -1.16 -18.31
CA ALA A 477 -39.13 -1.11 -19.68
C ALA A 477 -38.46 -2.33 -20.31
N SER A 478 -39.22 -3.41 -20.43
CA SER A 478 -38.76 -4.62 -21.09
C SER A 478 -38.37 -4.17 -22.49
N VAL A 479 -37.05 -4.02 -22.73
CA VAL A 479 -36.52 -3.96 -24.09
C VAL A 479 -36.76 -5.37 -24.60
N GLY A 480 -37.98 -5.59 -25.08
CA GLY A 480 -38.36 -6.85 -25.70
C GLY A 480 -37.67 -6.91 -27.04
N TRP A 481 -36.59 -7.66 -27.11
CA TRP A 481 -36.07 -8.03 -28.41
C TRP A 481 -37.11 -8.85 -29.17
N ALA A 482 -37.12 -8.76 -30.49
CA ALA A 482 -37.97 -9.60 -31.30
C ALA A 482 -37.54 -11.07 -31.15
N ASP A 483 -38.50 -11.98 -31.05
CA ASP A 483 -38.21 -13.41 -30.99
C ASP A 483 -37.50 -13.87 -32.29
N GLY A 484 -36.44 -14.63 -32.12
CA GLY A 484 -35.63 -15.10 -33.25
C GLY A 484 -34.22 -15.55 -32.83
N ILE A 485 -33.44 -15.97 -33.80
CA ILE A 485 -32.01 -16.32 -33.63
C ILE A 485 -31.17 -15.26 -34.34
N TYR A 486 -30.25 -14.68 -33.61
CA TYR A 486 -29.41 -13.59 -34.09
C TYR A 486 -27.95 -13.97 -33.99
N THR A 487 -27.15 -13.62 -34.99
CA THR A 487 -25.72 -13.93 -35.04
C THR A 487 -24.89 -12.67 -34.84
N GLY A 488 -23.80 -12.77 -34.10
CA GLY A 488 -22.85 -11.69 -33.90
C GLY A 488 -21.41 -12.18 -33.97
N GLU A 489 -20.52 -11.31 -34.42
CA GLU A 489 -19.09 -11.60 -34.53
C GLU A 489 -18.28 -10.50 -33.83
N ALA A 490 -17.19 -10.89 -33.14
CA ALA A 490 -16.22 -9.97 -32.55
C ALA A 490 -14.81 -10.56 -32.65
N ASP A 491 -13.81 -9.69 -32.52
CA ASP A 491 -12.42 -10.13 -32.49
C ASP A 491 -12.00 -10.54 -31.07
N SER A 492 -11.49 -11.76 -30.94
CA SER A 492 -10.96 -12.31 -29.71
C SER A 492 -9.44 -12.50 -29.79
N PHE A 493 -8.81 -12.96 -28.69
CA PHE A 493 -7.36 -13.14 -28.62
C PHE A 493 -6.80 -14.07 -29.72
N GLY A 494 -7.54 -15.12 -30.08
CA GLY A 494 -7.14 -16.08 -31.12
C GLY A 494 -7.65 -15.76 -32.53
N GLY A 495 -8.40 -14.66 -32.72
CA GLY A 495 -9.03 -14.27 -33.97
C GLY A 495 -10.54 -14.11 -33.87
N ALA A 496 -11.27 -14.17 -35.00
CA ALA A 496 -12.71 -13.94 -35.02
C ALA A 496 -13.47 -15.00 -34.19
N LEU A 497 -14.35 -14.50 -33.30
CA LEU A 497 -15.32 -15.25 -32.51
C LEU A 497 -16.71 -14.96 -33.05
N ALA A 498 -17.50 -16.00 -33.30
CA ALA A 498 -18.89 -15.88 -33.69
C ALA A 498 -19.79 -16.63 -32.72
N LEU A 499 -20.98 -16.07 -32.45
CA LEU A 499 -22.00 -16.67 -31.61
C LEU A 499 -23.41 -16.45 -32.15
N GLU A 500 -24.34 -17.25 -31.64
CA GLU A 500 -25.77 -17.14 -31.87
C GLU A 500 -26.48 -16.82 -30.54
N VAL A 501 -27.39 -15.87 -30.58
CA VAL A 501 -28.26 -15.49 -29.45
C VAL A 501 -29.69 -15.86 -29.83
N SER A 502 -30.35 -16.73 -29.08
CA SER A 502 -31.76 -17.06 -29.22
C SER A 502 -32.59 -16.19 -28.30
N VAL A 503 -33.59 -15.53 -28.84
CA VAL A 503 -34.56 -14.69 -28.11
C VAL A 503 -35.93 -15.34 -28.19
N GLU A 504 -36.56 -15.58 -27.02
CA GLU A 504 -37.89 -16.12 -26.89
C GLU A 504 -38.71 -15.32 -25.86
N GLY A 505 -39.91 -14.88 -26.21
CA GLY A 505 -40.76 -14.07 -25.35
C GLY A 505 -40.14 -12.71 -24.96
N GLY A 506 -39.29 -12.14 -25.87
CA GLY A 506 -38.62 -10.88 -25.63
C GLY A 506 -37.39 -10.96 -24.70
N ARG A 507 -36.94 -12.17 -24.33
CA ARG A 507 -35.80 -12.40 -23.45
C ARG A 507 -34.74 -13.27 -24.12
N ILE A 508 -33.51 -13.12 -23.71
CA ILE A 508 -32.39 -13.99 -24.16
C ILE A 508 -32.61 -15.39 -23.57
N ALA A 509 -32.92 -16.35 -24.42
CA ALA A 509 -33.17 -17.73 -24.03
C ALA A 509 -31.88 -18.59 -24.05
N ASP A 510 -30.97 -18.33 -25.01
CA ASP A 510 -29.71 -19.06 -25.13
C ASP A 510 -28.65 -18.22 -25.85
N VAL A 511 -27.36 -18.46 -25.48
CA VAL A 511 -26.19 -17.90 -26.14
C VAL A 511 -25.19 -19.01 -26.43
N THR A 512 -25.03 -19.34 -27.71
CA THR A 512 -24.14 -20.42 -28.14
C THR A 512 -23.00 -19.88 -28.99
N VAL A 513 -21.73 -20.12 -28.55
CA VAL A 513 -20.54 -19.77 -29.36
C VAL A 513 -20.37 -20.80 -30.47
N THR A 514 -20.50 -20.35 -31.73
CA THR A 514 -20.46 -21.21 -32.92
C THR A 514 -19.08 -21.35 -33.53
N LYS A 515 -18.20 -20.35 -33.32
CA LYS A 515 -16.84 -20.34 -33.87
C LYS A 515 -15.90 -19.55 -32.97
N HIS A 516 -14.73 -20.09 -32.71
CA HIS A 516 -13.62 -19.39 -32.07
C HIS A 516 -12.27 -20.03 -32.43
N SER A 517 -11.18 -19.27 -32.26
CA SER A 517 -9.80 -19.73 -32.45
C SER A 517 -8.93 -19.47 -31.22
N ASP A 518 -9.56 -19.18 -30.08
CA ASP A 518 -8.86 -18.88 -28.83
C ASP A 518 -8.14 -20.08 -28.23
N THR A 519 -7.09 -19.82 -27.47
CA THR A 519 -6.21 -20.85 -26.90
C THR A 519 -6.93 -21.67 -25.84
N PRO A 520 -7.07 -23.01 -26.01
CA PRO A 520 -7.63 -23.88 -24.99
C PRO A 520 -6.89 -23.76 -23.64
N GLY A 521 -7.61 -23.88 -22.53
CA GLY A 521 -7.06 -23.77 -21.18
C GLY A 521 -6.98 -22.33 -20.65
N ILE A 522 -6.88 -21.30 -21.52
CA ILE A 522 -6.90 -19.88 -21.14
C ILE A 522 -8.30 -19.30 -21.32
N SER A 523 -8.94 -19.60 -22.45
CA SER A 523 -10.26 -19.10 -22.81
C SER A 523 -11.43 -19.93 -22.25
N ASP A 524 -11.19 -21.17 -21.83
CA ASP A 524 -12.23 -22.09 -21.34
C ASP A 524 -13.12 -21.49 -20.23
N PRO A 525 -12.59 -20.75 -19.24
CA PRO A 525 -13.43 -20.12 -18.21
C PRO A 525 -14.42 -19.10 -18.77
N ALA A 526 -14.08 -18.38 -19.86
CA ALA A 526 -14.98 -17.45 -20.51
C ALA A 526 -16.14 -18.16 -21.21
N PHE A 527 -15.83 -19.20 -22.00
CA PHE A 527 -16.85 -20.01 -22.69
C PHE A 527 -17.79 -20.75 -21.75
N ALA A 528 -17.30 -21.15 -20.57
CA ALA A 528 -18.10 -21.86 -19.57
C ALA A 528 -19.05 -20.96 -18.77
N LYS A 529 -18.70 -19.68 -18.58
CA LYS A 529 -19.41 -18.80 -17.64
C LYS A 529 -20.14 -17.65 -18.31
N VAL A 530 -19.55 -16.99 -19.29
CA VAL A 530 -20.08 -15.74 -19.85
C VAL A 530 -21.39 -15.94 -20.63
N PRO A 531 -21.55 -16.96 -21.50
CA PRO A 531 -22.81 -17.20 -22.19
C PRO A 531 -23.98 -17.41 -21.24
N GLN A 532 -23.81 -18.23 -20.20
CA GLN A 532 -24.85 -18.48 -19.21
C GLN A 532 -25.16 -17.22 -18.38
N ALA A 533 -24.13 -16.45 -18.00
CA ALA A 533 -24.33 -15.19 -17.29
C ALA A 533 -25.15 -14.16 -18.10
N ILE A 534 -24.94 -14.10 -19.43
CA ILE A 534 -25.72 -13.24 -20.35
C ILE A 534 -27.21 -13.67 -20.35
N VAL A 535 -27.49 -14.96 -20.37
CA VAL A 535 -28.86 -15.50 -20.31
C VAL A 535 -29.49 -15.16 -18.96
N ASP A 536 -28.80 -15.46 -17.86
CA ASP A 536 -29.31 -15.27 -16.49
C ASP A 536 -29.58 -13.78 -16.19
N ALA A 537 -28.69 -12.89 -16.64
CA ALA A 537 -28.85 -11.45 -16.49
C ALA A 537 -29.82 -10.82 -17.50
N ASN A 538 -30.25 -11.56 -18.55
CA ASN A 538 -30.94 -11.02 -19.68
C ASN A 538 -30.31 -9.74 -20.26
N ASN A 539 -28.98 -9.71 -20.28
CA ASN A 539 -28.18 -8.54 -20.66
C ASN A 539 -26.86 -9.01 -21.32
N PRO A 540 -26.48 -8.49 -22.51
CA PRO A 540 -25.24 -8.87 -23.15
C PRO A 540 -23.98 -8.45 -22.36
N ARG A 541 -24.09 -7.49 -21.46
CA ARG A 541 -22.98 -7.03 -20.60
C ARG A 541 -23.05 -7.68 -19.22
N VAL A 542 -22.06 -8.52 -18.92
CA VAL A 542 -21.91 -9.23 -17.65
C VAL A 542 -20.45 -9.18 -17.19
N ASP A 543 -20.16 -9.70 -16.02
CA ASP A 543 -18.79 -9.73 -15.51
C ASP A 543 -17.89 -10.66 -16.32
N ALA A 544 -16.67 -10.21 -16.62
CA ALA A 544 -15.68 -11.01 -17.31
C ALA A 544 -15.17 -12.17 -16.42
N ALA A 545 -14.98 -13.35 -17.01
CA ALA A 545 -14.41 -14.48 -16.31
C ALA A 545 -12.93 -14.22 -15.96
N SER A 546 -12.57 -14.43 -14.69
CA SER A 546 -11.22 -14.23 -14.19
C SER A 546 -10.19 -15.08 -14.96
N GLY A 547 -9.15 -14.44 -15.46
CA GLY A 547 -8.09 -15.06 -16.26
C GLY A 547 -8.38 -15.19 -17.77
N ALA A 548 -9.61 -14.83 -18.23
CA ALA A 548 -10.00 -14.90 -19.64
C ALA A 548 -10.72 -13.61 -20.12
N THR A 549 -10.25 -12.45 -19.67
CA THR A 549 -10.94 -11.16 -19.86
C THR A 549 -11.11 -10.77 -21.34
N ILE A 550 -10.11 -11.02 -22.20
CA ILE A 550 -10.19 -10.67 -23.64
C ILE A 550 -11.28 -11.50 -24.32
N THR A 551 -11.30 -12.81 -24.10
CA THR A 551 -12.34 -13.71 -24.64
C THR A 551 -13.73 -13.37 -24.07
N SER A 552 -13.82 -13.03 -22.77
CA SER A 552 -15.09 -12.60 -22.15
C SER A 552 -15.65 -11.35 -22.82
N ASN A 553 -14.81 -10.34 -23.05
CA ASN A 553 -15.20 -9.10 -23.73
C ASN A 553 -15.64 -9.38 -25.19
N ALA A 554 -14.95 -10.26 -25.89
CA ALA A 554 -15.33 -10.64 -27.24
C ALA A 554 -16.69 -11.35 -27.30
N ILE A 555 -17.02 -12.23 -26.34
CA ILE A 555 -18.33 -12.87 -26.22
C ILE A 555 -19.43 -11.81 -25.98
N MET A 556 -19.19 -10.87 -25.06
CA MET A 556 -20.14 -9.79 -24.76
C MET A 556 -20.37 -8.87 -25.96
N GLU A 557 -19.29 -8.45 -26.64
CA GLU A 557 -19.37 -7.61 -27.83
C GLU A 557 -20.10 -8.31 -28.99
N ALA A 558 -19.85 -9.59 -29.21
CA ALA A 558 -20.54 -10.37 -30.23
C ALA A 558 -22.04 -10.51 -29.89
N ALA A 559 -22.38 -10.71 -28.60
CA ALA A 559 -23.79 -10.75 -28.17
C ALA A 559 -24.50 -9.40 -28.33
N GLU A 560 -23.83 -8.29 -28.06
CA GLU A 560 -24.37 -6.94 -28.33
C GLU A 560 -24.65 -6.73 -29.81
N LYS A 561 -23.72 -7.10 -30.68
CA LYS A 561 -23.89 -7.00 -32.15
C LYS A 561 -25.03 -7.89 -32.66
N ALA A 562 -25.21 -9.08 -32.09
CA ALA A 562 -26.32 -9.97 -32.41
C ALA A 562 -27.66 -9.31 -32.02
N LEU A 563 -27.76 -8.79 -30.80
CA LEU A 563 -28.99 -8.18 -30.25
C LEU A 563 -29.30 -6.81 -30.87
N ALA A 564 -28.34 -6.09 -31.40
CA ALA A 564 -28.56 -4.87 -32.18
C ALA A 564 -29.45 -5.13 -33.42
N GLY A 565 -29.40 -6.34 -33.97
CA GLY A 565 -30.28 -6.79 -35.04
C GLY A 565 -31.68 -7.24 -34.55
N ALA A 566 -31.86 -7.47 -33.26
CA ALA A 566 -33.07 -7.95 -32.61
C ALA A 566 -33.97 -6.82 -32.09
N ALA A 567 -33.54 -5.56 -32.13
CA ALA A 567 -34.34 -4.44 -31.65
C ALA A 567 -35.61 -4.29 -32.49
N GLN A 568 -36.80 -4.46 -31.86
CA GLN A 568 -38.08 -4.17 -32.52
C GLN A 568 -38.17 -2.67 -32.82
N ALA A 569 -38.54 -2.34 -34.05
CA ALA A 569 -38.92 -1.01 -34.43
C ALA A 569 -40.20 -0.58 -33.65
N GLU A 570 -40.05 0.48 -32.85
CA GLU A 570 -41.09 1.36 -32.33
C GLU A 570 -42.06 0.87 -31.23
N SER A 571 -41.71 1.26 -30.02
CA SER A 571 -42.68 1.93 -29.14
C SER A 571 -42.17 3.36 -28.87
N PRO A 572 -43.06 4.38 -28.76
CA PRO A 572 -42.64 5.77 -28.90
C PRO A 572 -41.69 6.19 -27.78
N ALA A 573 -40.56 6.73 -28.20
CA ALA A 573 -39.56 7.32 -27.35
C ALA A 573 -40.17 8.32 -26.35
N VAL A 574 -40.04 8.03 -25.05
CA VAL A 574 -40.01 9.08 -24.06
C VAL A 574 -38.64 9.73 -24.20
N SER A 575 -38.62 10.83 -24.94
CA SER A 575 -37.47 11.71 -25.07
C SER A 575 -37.20 12.37 -23.71
N THR A 576 -36.24 11.89 -22.95
CA THR A 576 -35.47 12.76 -22.06
C THR A 576 -34.47 13.52 -22.91
N GLY A 577 -34.98 14.19 -23.94
CA GLY A 577 -34.24 15.17 -24.69
C GLY A 577 -34.33 16.48 -23.96
N TYR A 578 -33.23 17.01 -23.48
CA TYR A 578 -33.09 18.44 -23.45
C TYR A 578 -33.40 18.92 -24.86
N ALA A 579 -34.59 19.49 -25.09
CA ALA A 579 -34.89 20.20 -26.30
C ALA A 579 -34.11 21.53 -26.28
N ILE A 580 -32.80 21.43 -26.52
CA ILE A 580 -32.01 22.58 -26.89
C ILE A 580 -32.42 22.88 -28.30
N THR A 581 -33.19 23.94 -28.52
CA THR A 581 -33.41 24.52 -29.85
C THR A 581 -32.05 25.10 -30.28
N LEU A 582 -31.30 24.27 -30.99
CA LEU A 582 -30.01 24.68 -31.55
C LEU A 582 -30.33 25.64 -32.70
N THR A 583 -29.85 26.88 -32.59
CA THR A 583 -29.93 27.86 -33.69
C THR A 583 -28.80 27.57 -34.69
N ASP A 584 -29.10 27.74 -35.96
CA ASP A 584 -28.09 27.55 -37.00
C ASP A 584 -26.90 28.49 -36.79
N GLY A 585 -25.70 27.96 -36.88
CA GLY A 585 -24.46 28.68 -36.64
C GLY A 585 -23.27 27.76 -36.37
N THR A 586 -22.09 28.32 -36.25
CA THR A 586 -20.87 27.61 -35.86
C THR A 586 -20.49 28.02 -34.42
N TYR A 587 -20.31 27.06 -33.57
CA TYR A 587 -20.02 27.23 -32.14
C TYR A 587 -18.66 26.60 -31.83
N GLU A 588 -17.80 27.32 -31.12
CA GLU A 588 -16.52 26.79 -30.63
C GLU A 588 -16.63 26.27 -29.21
N GLY A 589 -16.16 25.05 -28.99
CA GLY A 589 -16.02 24.42 -27.68
C GLY A 589 -14.54 24.17 -27.35
N ARG A 590 -14.15 24.35 -26.10
CA ARG A 590 -12.78 24.12 -25.62
C ARG A 590 -12.78 23.09 -24.51
N ALA A 591 -11.79 22.20 -24.55
CA ALA A 591 -11.58 21.19 -23.52
C ALA A 591 -10.08 20.96 -23.29
N GLN A 592 -9.72 20.54 -22.08
CA GLN A 592 -8.37 20.13 -21.77
C GLN A 592 -8.18 18.65 -22.13
N GLY A 593 -7.31 18.38 -23.12
CA GLY A 593 -6.89 17.03 -23.47
C GLY A 593 -5.62 16.59 -22.75
N PHE A 594 -5.07 15.44 -23.14
CA PHE A 594 -3.85 14.88 -22.52
C PHE A 594 -2.60 15.71 -22.88
N GLY A 595 -2.48 16.16 -24.14
CA GLY A 595 -1.34 16.95 -24.62
C GLY A 595 -1.50 18.45 -24.45
N GLY A 596 -2.71 18.95 -24.11
CA GLY A 596 -2.99 20.37 -23.96
C GLY A 596 -4.43 20.74 -24.34
N GLU A 597 -4.66 22.00 -24.71
CA GLU A 597 -5.99 22.51 -25.07
C GLU A 597 -6.43 21.95 -26.44
N LEU A 598 -7.68 21.48 -26.52
CA LEU A 598 -8.37 21.04 -27.71
C LEU A 598 -9.53 22.01 -27.99
N VAL A 599 -9.60 22.56 -29.21
CA VAL A 599 -10.68 23.45 -29.65
C VAL A 599 -11.41 22.82 -30.83
N LEU A 600 -12.71 22.63 -30.68
CA LEU A 600 -13.60 22.08 -31.70
C LEU A 600 -14.58 23.14 -32.20
N ALA A 601 -14.82 23.21 -33.50
CA ALA A 601 -15.91 23.99 -34.09
C ALA A 601 -17.04 23.05 -34.51
N VAL A 602 -18.23 23.28 -33.97
CA VAL A 602 -19.46 22.53 -34.26
C VAL A 602 -20.37 23.39 -35.09
N THR A 603 -20.68 22.96 -36.32
CA THR A 603 -21.61 23.67 -37.21
C THR A 603 -22.99 23.02 -37.12
N ILE A 604 -24.01 23.83 -36.90
CA ILE A 604 -25.42 23.46 -36.80
C ILE A 604 -26.18 24.05 -37.98
N GLU A 605 -26.91 23.21 -38.70
CA GLU A 605 -27.78 23.59 -39.82
C GLU A 605 -29.11 22.87 -39.71
N GLY A 606 -30.20 23.62 -39.78
CA GLY A 606 -31.54 23.10 -39.62
C GLY A 606 -31.83 22.47 -38.26
N GLY A 607 -31.17 22.99 -37.20
CA GLY A 607 -31.26 22.46 -35.84
C GLY A 607 -30.54 21.14 -35.57
N LYS A 608 -29.64 20.73 -36.48
CA LYS A 608 -28.86 19.50 -36.38
C LYS A 608 -27.36 19.79 -36.55
N ILE A 609 -26.53 18.97 -35.90
CA ILE A 609 -25.07 19.03 -36.10
C ILE A 609 -24.75 18.57 -37.52
N SER A 610 -24.29 19.50 -38.36
CA SER A 610 -23.90 19.20 -39.75
C SER A 610 -22.41 18.84 -39.89
N LYS A 611 -21.57 19.43 -39.03
CA LYS A 611 -20.11 19.23 -39.11
C LYS A 611 -19.45 19.50 -37.77
N ILE A 612 -18.36 18.78 -37.47
CA ILE A 612 -17.44 19.06 -36.36
C ILE A 612 -16.02 19.06 -36.91
N GLU A 613 -15.25 20.11 -36.59
CA GLU A 613 -13.87 20.29 -37.04
C GLU A 613 -12.96 20.56 -35.83
N VAL A 614 -11.75 20.00 -35.83
CA VAL A 614 -10.70 20.37 -34.90
C VAL A 614 -10.07 21.68 -35.37
N VAL A 615 -10.22 22.75 -34.60
CA VAL A 615 -9.68 24.07 -34.91
C VAL A 615 -8.25 24.19 -34.39
N GLU A 616 -8.01 23.73 -33.15
CA GLU A 616 -6.71 23.73 -32.52
C GLU A 616 -6.58 22.48 -31.64
N SER A 617 -5.41 21.82 -31.70
CA SER A 617 -5.11 20.65 -30.89
C SER A 617 -3.63 20.65 -30.52
N GLN A 618 -3.35 20.48 -29.21
CA GLN A 618 -2.00 20.25 -28.69
C GLN A 618 -1.75 18.77 -28.40
N GLU A 619 -2.64 17.89 -28.87
CA GLU A 619 -2.49 16.45 -28.74
C GLU A 619 -1.35 15.92 -29.63
N THR A 620 -0.80 14.76 -29.23
CA THR A 620 0.25 14.10 -30.01
C THR A 620 -0.34 13.56 -31.30
N PRO A 621 0.08 14.07 -32.50
CA PRO A 621 -0.32 13.52 -33.78
C PRO A 621 -0.07 12.00 -33.82
N PHE A 622 -0.60 11.23 -34.68
CA PHE A 622 -0.54 9.75 -34.74
C PHE A 622 -1.24 8.99 -33.58
N ILE A 623 -1.41 9.61 -32.39
CA ILE A 623 -2.15 9.00 -31.27
C ILE A 623 -3.59 9.53 -31.26
N ALA A 624 -3.76 10.84 -31.43
CA ALA A 624 -5.07 11.50 -31.40
C ALA A 624 -5.79 11.47 -32.77
N ASP A 625 -5.07 11.50 -33.86
CA ASP A 625 -5.68 11.52 -35.20
C ASP A 625 -6.68 10.37 -35.46
N PRO A 626 -6.39 9.09 -35.14
CA PRO A 626 -7.35 8.00 -35.30
C PRO A 626 -8.62 8.17 -34.45
N ALA A 627 -8.51 8.81 -33.29
CA ALA A 627 -9.66 9.09 -32.43
C ALA A 627 -10.54 10.19 -33.05
N PHE A 628 -9.95 11.26 -33.56
CA PHE A 628 -10.70 12.32 -34.24
C PHE A 628 -11.40 11.81 -35.50
N ASP A 629 -10.70 10.99 -36.29
CA ASP A 629 -11.25 10.41 -37.54
C ASP A 629 -12.43 9.49 -37.29
N THR A 630 -12.51 8.86 -36.11
CA THR A 630 -13.58 7.91 -35.74
C THR A 630 -14.70 8.59 -34.98
N MET A 631 -14.37 9.39 -33.96
CA MET A 631 -15.37 9.96 -33.04
C MET A 631 -16.13 11.14 -33.63
N LEU A 632 -15.47 12.06 -34.38
CA LEU A 632 -16.18 13.25 -34.89
C LEU A 632 -17.28 12.89 -35.87
N PRO A 633 -17.11 11.99 -36.85
CA PRO A 633 -18.21 11.53 -37.68
C PRO A 633 -19.32 10.78 -36.91
N ALA A 634 -18.95 10.01 -35.88
CA ALA A 634 -19.92 9.30 -35.07
C ALA A 634 -20.83 10.26 -34.27
N ILE A 635 -20.27 11.33 -33.69
CA ILE A 635 -21.03 12.37 -32.99
C ILE A 635 -22.00 13.09 -33.96
N VAL A 636 -21.57 13.40 -35.18
CA VAL A 636 -22.44 13.99 -36.19
C VAL A 636 -23.56 13.04 -36.58
N ALA A 637 -23.28 11.74 -36.73
CA ALA A 637 -24.29 10.73 -37.04
C ALA A 637 -25.29 10.52 -35.91
N ALA A 638 -24.81 10.50 -34.67
CA ALA A 638 -25.63 10.30 -33.47
C ALA A 638 -26.40 11.56 -33.04
N GLN A 639 -26.01 12.75 -33.54
CA GLN A 639 -26.57 14.05 -33.16
C GLN A 639 -26.42 14.34 -31.65
N GLY A 640 -25.36 13.78 -31.01
CA GLY A 640 -25.08 13.90 -29.59
C GLY A 640 -23.75 13.25 -29.21
N PRO A 641 -23.35 13.33 -27.97
CA PRO A 641 -22.15 12.65 -27.49
C PRO A 641 -22.28 11.13 -27.68
N VAL A 642 -21.19 10.50 -28.11
CA VAL A 642 -21.11 9.06 -28.45
C VAL A 642 -20.25 8.34 -27.41
#